data_cb29147df548c0ac4bbe4d078e7e1431
#
_entry.id   cb29147df548c0ac4bbe4d078e7e1431
#
_cell.length_a   1.000
_cell.length_b   1.000
_cell.length_c   1.000
_cell.angle_alpha   90.00
_cell.angle_beta   90.00
_cell.angle_gamma   90.00
#
_symmetry.space_group_name_H-M   'P 1'
#
loop_
_entity.id
_entity.type
_entity.pdbx_description
1 polymer ?
#
loop_
_entity_poly.entity_id
_entity_poly.type
_entity_poly.pdbx_seq_one_letter_code
_entity_poly.pdbx_strand_id
1 'polypeptide(L)'
;MLGLVNKVASVIHHPHSPFAKSDKKILDDIYTTHVHADDSFDDDSLFIIVESILKRATQTVDKIVQGTQVHVEDIEEQTPKANFSVPLCTLKGISCEMQCKPPGEEIAHETTLAILHKLSKYSWEAKASLTLAAFAMEFGEFWLLAELRESNHLARSIAILKRLPVLLKPSQLHKRRQAILELNNLIKATLEVITCIDQFNKLSIYDLNDVPELSGTLDHVPVDVYWAIMTVVACATKITLLTSDEDKEFDLSPYSQKIHFVLNKLKTQLTICRARIEFIENYKKLKKLFRTPTEIMEIFKGLLFTKDNVQPLVDCSTKQTVSIEILRRKNVLFFISSLDITDDDISILKPVHEFTKKDNQYKIVWIPIVEQWTDELRKKFEILKNKMPWYTVQYSGPIAGIKFIKEEVELQGKPLXVVMNPQGKVEHSNALHMIRVWGVKAFPFTETIEKELSSDSHGGIHSIVVDGIHPSVPSYIRDNKYIFFYGGKDNEWIQQFTKKATALANDPILKEAKIYIELVCVGKGSKGEDDHGILGRFWTGIESLFLTKVHKHVDPIGQEIQKLVSYKNESGWVLLTKGSTLLVTGHGISALKVVEDFEKWREHVKEKGFEYCFKAYYGKVIQAGRPCCRLDIPGSTGKVPESMKCPDCHRSMETFISYKCCHIDGPTAHH
;
A
#
# COMPACT_ATOMS: atom_id res chain seq x y z
N MET A 1 18.13 55.19 9.52
CA MET A 1 17.26 54.70 8.44
C MET A 1 18.06 54.69 7.15
N LEU A 2 18.68 53.58 6.83
CA LEU A 2 19.44 53.36 5.59
C LEU A 2 18.71 52.29 4.78
N GLY A 3 18.18 52.70 3.66
CA GLY A 3 17.43 51.84 2.75
C GLY A 3 18.35 50.87 2.03
N LEU A 4 18.05 49.60 2.13
CA LEU A 4 18.61 48.54 1.32
C LEU A 4 18.02 48.64 -0.10
N VAL A 5 18.82 49.08 -1.03
CA VAL A 5 18.47 49.06 -2.45
C VAL A 5 18.72 47.64 -2.95
N ASN A 6 17.67 46.86 -3.10
CA ASN A 6 17.73 45.60 -3.82
C ASN A 6 17.99 45.87 -5.30
N LYS A 7 19.23 45.64 -5.75
CA LYS A 7 19.54 45.54 -7.18
C LYS A 7 18.95 44.22 -7.69
N VAL A 8 17.72 44.28 -8.17
CA VAL A 8 17.19 43.25 -9.06
C VAL A 8 17.86 43.45 -10.41
N ALA A 9 18.84 42.63 -10.73
CA ALA A 9 19.37 42.59 -12.09
C ALA A 9 18.25 42.13 -13.02
N SER A 10 17.66 43.06 -13.75
CA SER A 10 16.71 42.75 -14.82
C SER A 10 17.50 42.04 -15.93
N VAL A 11 17.28 40.73 -16.05
CA VAL A 11 17.74 39.98 -17.23
C VAL A 11 16.95 40.52 -18.41
N ILE A 12 17.61 41.28 -19.27
CA ILE A 12 17.02 41.78 -20.52
C ILE A 12 16.95 40.56 -21.45
N HIS A 13 15.82 39.86 -21.48
CA HIS A 13 15.59 38.84 -22.48
C HIS A 13 15.36 39.50 -23.84
N HIS A 14 16.29 39.28 -24.77
CA HIS A 14 16.06 39.59 -26.16
C HIS A 14 14.87 38.76 -26.69
N PRO A 15 13.92 39.35 -27.41
CA PRO A 15 12.69 38.65 -27.81
C PRO A 15 12.93 37.44 -28.73
N HIS A 16 14.13 37.29 -29.26
CA HIS A 16 14.51 36.14 -30.11
C HIS A 16 15.32 35.06 -29.37
N SER A 17 15.66 35.28 -28.11
CA SER A 17 16.44 34.30 -27.33
C SER A 17 15.70 32.93 -27.25
N PRO A 18 16.40 31.82 -27.52
CA PRO A 18 15.82 30.44 -27.31
C PRO A 18 15.33 30.23 -25.89
N PHE A 19 15.96 30.85 -24.89
CA PHE A 19 15.55 30.72 -23.47
C PHE A 19 14.22 31.39 -23.17
N ALA A 20 13.73 32.29 -24.07
CA ALA A 20 12.41 32.92 -23.95
C ALA A 20 11.30 32.12 -24.66
N LYS A 21 11.65 31.10 -25.47
CA LYS A 21 10.68 30.23 -26.16
C LYS A 21 10.01 29.28 -25.18
N SER A 22 8.72 29.02 -25.40
CA SER A 22 8.02 27.95 -24.66
C SER A 22 8.50 26.57 -25.12
N ASP A 23 8.40 25.54 -24.23
CA ASP A 23 8.78 24.17 -24.56
C ASP A 23 7.98 23.66 -25.78
N LYS A 24 6.71 24.07 -25.94
CA LYS A 24 5.88 23.71 -27.09
C LYS A 24 6.49 24.24 -28.40
N LYS A 25 6.94 25.48 -28.42
CA LYS A 25 7.55 26.07 -29.61
C LYS A 25 8.89 25.41 -29.97
N ILE A 26 9.68 25.07 -28.95
CA ILE A 26 10.91 24.30 -29.14
C ILE A 26 10.56 22.92 -29.73
N LEU A 27 9.53 22.26 -29.19
CA LEU A 27 9.07 20.95 -29.64
C LEU A 27 8.66 21.01 -31.14
N ASP A 28 7.90 22.03 -31.52
CA ASP A 28 7.51 22.26 -32.94
C ASP A 28 8.76 22.45 -33.84
N ASP A 29 9.74 23.23 -33.38
CA ASP A 29 11.00 23.46 -34.11
C ASP A 29 11.78 22.14 -34.33
N ILE A 30 11.96 21.34 -33.26
CA ILE A 30 12.78 20.11 -33.32
C ILE A 30 12.10 18.95 -34.04
N TYR A 31 10.77 18.85 -33.99
CA TYR A 31 10.07 17.79 -34.73
C TYR A 31 10.20 17.93 -36.24
N THR A 32 10.43 19.12 -36.76
CA THR A 32 10.71 19.32 -38.19
C THR A 32 12.03 18.64 -38.61
N THR A 33 12.93 18.36 -37.64
CA THR A 33 14.24 17.73 -37.89
C THR A 33 14.20 16.21 -37.71
N HIS A 34 13.05 15.63 -37.29
CA HIS A 34 12.97 14.22 -36.91
C HIS A 34 12.17 13.42 -37.94
N VAL A 35 12.70 12.26 -38.32
CA VAL A 35 12.05 11.24 -39.16
C VAL A 35 11.93 10.00 -38.29
N HIS A 36 11.10 9.04 -38.67
CA HIS A 36 10.97 7.76 -37.91
C HIS A 36 12.35 7.17 -37.61
N ALA A 37 12.60 6.94 -36.33
CA ALA A 37 13.89 6.47 -35.84
C ALA A 37 14.19 5.05 -36.29
N ASP A 38 15.46 4.81 -36.62
CA ASP A 38 16.03 3.46 -36.80
C ASP A 38 16.52 3.00 -35.41
N ASP A 39 15.77 2.12 -34.79
CA ASP A 39 16.08 1.62 -33.41
C ASP A 39 17.20 0.57 -33.41
N SER A 40 17.85 0.33 -34.55
CA SER A 40 18.96 -0.64 -34.64
C SER A 40 20.28 -0.14 -34.07
N PHE A 41 20.39 1.17 -33.75
CA PHE A 41 21.65 1.76 -33.26
C PHE A 41 21.86 1.44 -31.79
N ASP A 42 23.05 0.94 -31.45
CA ASP A 42 23.44 0.60 -30.05
C ASP A 42 23.99 1.85 -29.34
N ASP A 43 23.09 2.69 -28.84
CA ASP A 43 23.44 3.90 -28.10
C ASP A 43 23.95 3.61 -26.69
N ASP A 44 23.55 2.50 -26.08
CA ASP A 44 24.08 2.06 -24.76
C ASP A 44 25.59 1.87 -24.80
N SER A 45 26.12 1.12 -25.78
CA SER A 45 27.56 0.88 -25.91
C SER A 45 28.33 2.17 -26.18
N LEU A 46 27.76 3.06 -27.00
CA LEU A 46 28.36 4.39 -27.22
C LEU A 46 28.41 5.19 -25.93
N PHE A 47 27.29 5.23 -25.20
CA PHE A 47 27.17 6.05 -23.99
C PHE A 47 28.17 5.63 -22.91
N ILE A 48 28.38 4.32 -22.72
CA ILE A 48 29.40 3.77 -21.77
C ILE A 48 30.78 4.38 -22.06
N ILE A 49 31.17 4.40 -23.34
CA ILE A 49 32.48 4.94 -23.75
C ILE A 49 32.54 6.46 -23.46
N VAL A 50 31.51 7.19 -23.84
CA VAL A 50 31.40 8.65 -23.69
C VAL A 50 31.46 9.04 -22.21
N GLU A 51 30.70 8.33 -21.38
CA GLU A 51 30.68 8.56 -19.93
C GLU A 51 32.07 8.39 -19.31
N SER A 52 32.79 7.33 -19.69
CA SER A 52 34.15 7.07 -19.22
C SER A 52 35.10 8.20 -19.63
N ILE A 53 35.08 8.63 -20.90
CA ILE A 53 35.91 9.73 -21.41
C ILE A 53 35.64 11.01 -20.61
N LEU A 54 34.38 11.44 -20.49
CA LEU A 54 34.03 12.71 -19.86
C LEU A 54 34.29 12.71 -18.37
N LYS A 55 34.05 11.60 -17.66
CA LYS A 55 34.37 11.48 -16.24
C LYS A 55 35.89 11.67 -16.01
N ARG A 56 36.72 10.97 -16.80
CA ARG A 56 38.19 11.10 -16.69
C ARG A 56 38.66 12.50 -17.06
N ALA A 57 38.17 13.09 -18.17
CA ALA A 57 38.55 14.42 -18.61
C ALA A 57 38.17 15.50 -17.57
N THR A 58 36.95 15.43 -17.00
CA THR A 58 36.51 16.40 -15.98
C THR A 58 37.31 16.25 -14.68
N GLN A 59 37.71 15.04 -14.30
CA GLN A 59 38.62 14.82 -13.16
C GLN A 59 40.01 15.44 -13.42
N THR A 60 40.55 15.29 -14.64
CA THR A 60 41.84 15.92 -15.03
C THR A 60 41.74 17.43 -14.93
N VAL A 61 40.62 18.05 -15.33
CA VAL A 61 40.38 19.50 -15.16
C VAL A 61 40.46 19.86 -13.67
N ASP A 62 39.76 19.13 -12.82
CA ASP A 62 39.75 19.40 -11.37
C ASP A 62 41.18 19.32 -10.76
N LYS A 63 41.98 18.32 -11.15
CA LYS A 63 43.38 18.19 -10.72
C LYS A 63 44.21 19.39 -11.14
N ILE A 64 44.15 19.80 -12.41
CA ILE A 64 44.97 20.87 -13.00
C ILE A 64 44.58 22.25 -12.42
N VAL A 65 43.27 22.51 -12.29
CA VAL A 65 42.77 23.84 -11.96
C VAL A 65 42.67 24.06 -10.44
N GLN A 66 42.29 23.03 -9.67
CA GLN A 66 42.10 23.15 -8.21
C GLN A 66 43.35 22.74 -7.42
N GLY A 67 44.28 22.00 -8.01
CA GLY A 67 45.46 21.49 -7.32
C GLY A 67 45.14 20.41 -6.29
N THR A 68 43.97 19.84 -6.35
CA THR A 68 43.50 18.79 -5.46
C THR A 68 44.02 17.43 -5.93
N GLN A 69 44.55 16.65 -5.01
CA GLN A 69 44.71 15.21 -5.25
C GLN A 69 43.32 14.61 -5.19
N VAL A 70 42.68 14.49 -6.35
CA VAL A 70 41.44 13.76 -6.44
C VAL A 70 41.79 12.28 -6.24
N HIS A 71 41.22 11.64 -5.22
CA HIS A 71 41.23 10.18 -5.15
C HIS A 71 40.57 9.69 -6.44
N VAL A 72 41.29 8.96 -7.23
CA VAL A 72 40.74 8.27 -8.38
C VAL A 72 39.88 7.17 -7.78
N GLU A 73 38.56 7.42 -7.71
CA GLU A 73 37.64 6.32 -7.56
C GLU A 73 37.88 5.42 -8.78
N ASP A 74 38.16 4.15 -8.52
CA ASP A 74 38.27 3.16 -9.59
C ASP A 74 36.96 3.17 -10.36
N ILE A 75 36.97 3.85 -11.50
CA ILE A 75 35.80 3.82 -12.40
C ILE A 75 35.79 2.40 -12.94
N GLU A 76 34.82 1.59 -12.48
CA GLU A 76 34.58 0.26 -13.03
C GLU A 76 34.48 0.37 -14.55
N GLU A 77 35.42 -0.21 -15.26
CA GLU A 77 35.41 -0.22 -16.72
C GLU A 77 34.31 -1.16 -17.21
N GLN A 78 33.17 -0.59 -17.55
CA GLN A 78 32.14 -1.31 -18.30
C GLN A 78 32.64 -1.41 -19.76
N THR A 79 32.57 -2.60 -20.32
CA THR A 79 33.00 -2.84 -21.70
C THR A 79 31.80 -2.77 -22.65
N PRO A 80 31.95 -2.07 -23.77
CA PRO A 80 30.88 -2.06 -24.79
C PRO A 80 30.71 -3.45 -25.41
N LYS A 81 29.59 -3.68 -26.06
CA LYS A 81 29.34 -4.96 -26.74
C LYS A 81 30.45 -5.28 -27.76
N ALA A 82 30.86 -6.54 -27.88
CA ALA A 82 31.99 -6.99 -28.72
C ALA A 82 31.86 -6.58 -30.20
N ASN A 83 30.64 -6.45 -30.70
CA ASN A 83 30.35 -6.12 -32.10
C ASN A 83 30.01 -4.64 -32.31
N PHE A 84 30.17 -3.77 -31.28
CA PHE A 84 29.87 -2.36 -31.42
C PHE A 84 30.79 -1.66 -32.40
N SER A 85 30.20 -0.99 -33.41
CA SER A 85 30.91 -0.23 -34.44
C SER A 85 30.59 1.27 -34.29
N VAL A 86 31.63 2.04 -34.07
CA VAL A 86 31.49 3.51 -33.91
C VAL A 86 31.11 4.17 -35.24
N PRO A 87 30.05 4.99 -35.29
CA PRO A 87 29.67 5.71 -36.53
C PRO A 87 30.58 6.91 -36.75
N LEU A 88 31.84 6.70 -37.07
CA LEU A 88 32.90 7.71 -37.10
C LEU A 88 32.60 8.90 -38.03
N CYS A 89 32.01 8.63 -39.21
CA CYS A 89 31.65 9.71 -40.15
C CYS A 89 30.58 10.64 -39.56
N THR A 90 29.60 10.08 -38.85
CA THR A 90 28.55 10.85 -38.13
C THR A 90 29.18 11.72 -37.05
N LEU A 91 30.05 11.14 -36.20
CA LEU A 91 30.74 11.87 -35.14
C LEU A 91 31.58 13.02 -35.68
N LYS A 92 32.35 12.79 -36.75
CA LYS A 92 33.13 13.85 -37.42
C LYS A 92 32.24 14.93 -38.01
N GLY A 93 31.09 14.55 -38.59
CA GLY A 93 30.11 15.50 -39.12
C GLY A 93 29.54 16.40 -38.04
N ILE A 94 29.25 15.84 -36.86
CA ILE A 94 28.76 16.62 -35.70
C ILE A 94 29.88 17.54 -35.15
N SER A 95 31.10 17.00 -35.00
CA SER A 95 32.26 17.78 -34.54
C SER A 95 32.50 19.01 -35.43
N CYS A 96 32.44 18.82 -36.78
CA CYS A 96 32.58 19.95 -37.74
C CYS A 96 31.48 21.01 -37.55
N GLU A 97 30.25 20.61 -37.22
CA GLU A 97 29.16 21.59 -36.97
C GLU A 97 29.42 22.42 -35.71
N MET A 98 29.98 21.80 -34.67
CA MET A 98 30.25 22.51 -33.39
C MET A 98 31.46 23.41 -33.42
N GLN A 99 32.47 23.11 -34.31
CA GLN A 99 33.73 23.79 -34.31
C GLN A 99 33.66 25.21 -34.89
N CYS A 100 34.46 26.15 -34.28
CA CYS A 100 34.68 27.49 -34.77
C CYS A 100 33.41 28.34 -34.93
N LYS A 101 32.37 28.06 -34.19
CA LYS A 101 31.14 28.87 -34.19
C LYS A 101 31.36 30.13 -33.32
N PRO A 102 30.88 31.31 -33.79
CA PRO A 102 30.91 32.51 -32.94
C PRO A 102 30.00 32.34 -31.72
N PRO A 103 30.27 33.04 -30.61
CA PRO A 103 29.44 32.95 -29.41
C PRO A 103 28.08 33.62 -29.63
N GLY A 104 27.02 33.02 -29.13
CA GLY A 104 25.66 33.58 -29.20
C GLY A 104 24.60 32.50 -29.01
N GLU A 105 23.52 32.86 -28.33
CA GLU A 105 22.40 31.97 -28.06
C GLU A 105 21.68 31.52 -29.35
N GLU A 106 21.47 32.43 -30.28
CA GLU A 106 20.83 32.14 -31.57
C GLU A 106 21.70 31.18 -32.41
N ILE A 107 23.03 31.44 -32.44
CA ILE A 107 23.97 30.59 -33.18
C ILE A 107 24.01 29.15 -32.55
N ALA A 108 23.97 29.05 -31.22
CA ALA A 108 23.90 27.77 -30.52
C ALA A 108 22.59 27.03 -30.90
N HIS A 109 21.47 27.75 -30.97
CA HIS A 109 20.18 27.23 -31.41
C HIS A 109 20.22 26.70 -32.84
N GLU A 110 20.68 27.53 -33.79
CA GLU A 110 20.80 27.13 -35.19
C GLU A 110 21.73 25.93 -35.39
N THR A 111 22.86 25.92 -34.69
CA THR A 111 23.81 24.78 -34.70
C THR A 111 23.17 23.54 -34.14
N THR A 112 22.38 23.66 -33.06
CA THR A 112 21.64 22.53 -32.48
C THR A 112 20.65 21.95 -33.48
N LEU A 113 19.87 22.79 -34.17
CA LEU A 113 18.94 22.34 -35.20
C LEU A 113 19.67 21.64 -36.37
N ALA A 114 20.82 22.19 -36.80
CA ALA A 114 21.65 21.56 -37.84
C ALA A 114 22.14 20.17 -37.43
N ILE A 115 22.59 20.03 -36.20
CA ILE A 115 23.01 18.70 -35.63
C ILE A 115 21.80 17.77 -35.60
N LEU A 116 20.66 18.22 -35.08
CA LEU A 116 19.44 17.38 -35.01
C LEU A 116 18.99 16.93 -36.41
N HIS A 117 19.11 17.79 -37.40
CA HIS A 117 18.79 17.47 -38.79
C HIS A 117 19.73 16.40 -39.35
N LYS A 118 21.04 16.47 -39.09
CA LYS A 118 22.01 15.46 -39.46
C LYS A 118 21.70 14.11 -38.81
N LEU A 119 21.11 14.16 -37.59
CA LEU A 119 20.74 12.98 -36.80
C LEU A 119 19.25 12.61 -36.94
N SER A 120 18.60 13.03 -38.03
CA SER A 120 17.14 12.89 -38.22
C SER A 120 16.61 11.46 -38.02
N LYS A 121 17.42 10.45 -38.38
CA LYS A 121 17.03 9.02 -38.34
C LYS A 121 17.32 8.31 -37.02
N TYR A 122 17.88 9.01 -36.02
CA TYR A 122 18.23 8.42 -34.74
C TYR A 122 17.15 8.71 -33.70
N SER A 123 17.01 7.84 -32.72
CA SER A 123 16.16 8.10 -31.54
C SER A 123 16.66 9.35 -30.79
N TRP A 124 15.84 9.92 -29.94
CA TRP A 124 16.22 11.12 -29.18
C TRP A 124 17.42 10.85 -28.27
N GLU A 125 17.45 9.67 -27.64
CA GLU A 125 18.54 9.20 -26.76
C GLU A 125 19.84 9.05 -27.56
N ALA A 126 19.76 8.42 -28.72
CA ALA A 126 20.91 8.27 -29.62
C ALA A 126 21.44 9.62 -30.14
N LYS A 127 20.54 10.59 -30.41
CA LYS A 127 20.94 11.96 -30.80
C LYS A 127 21.79 12.62 -29.70
N ALA A 128 21.33 12.50 -28.42
CA ALA A 128 22.07 13.03 -27.28
C ALA A 128 23.43 12.37 -27.12
N SER A 129 23.47 11.02 -27.17
CA SER A 129 24.69 10.21 -27.02
C SER A 129 25.70 10.49 -28.14
N LEU A 130 25.24 10.57 -29.40
CA LEU A 130 26.10 10.84 -30.56
C LEU A 130 26.69 12.27 -30.48
N THR A 131 25.90 13.26 -30.09
CA THR A 131 26.38 14.64 -29.95
C THR A 131 27.40 14.73 -28.80
N LEU A 132 27.09 14.09 -27.68
CA LEU A 132 28.01 14.06 -26.54
C LEU A 132 29.31 13.31 -26.88
N ALA A 133 29.23 12.23 -27.71
CA ALA A 133 30.40 11.49 -28.19
C ALA A 133 31.32 12.34 -29.03
N ALA A 134 30.77 13.09 -29.99
CA ALA A 134 31.54 14.01 -30.81
C ALA A 134 32.26 15.06 -29.96
N PHE A 135 31.58 15.61 -28.96
CA PHE A 135 32.17 16.57 -28.00
C PHE A 135 33.23 15.88 -27.12
N ALA A 136 32.95 14.68 -26.62
CA ALA A 136 33.84 13.94 -25.72
C ALA A 136 35.19 13.61 -26.39
N MET A 137 35.17 13.31 -27.68
CA MET A 137 36.40 13.09 -28.45
C MET A 137 37.33 14.33 -28.39
N GLU A 138 36.78 15.51 -28.62
CA GLU A 138 37.57 16.77 -28.64
C GLU A 138 37.98 17.18 -27.21
N PHE A 139 37.05 17.15 -26.27
CA PHE A 139 37.28 17.54 -24.88
C PHE A 139 38.22 16.56 -24.18
N GLY A 140 38.00 15.26 -24.40
CA GLY A 140 38.85 14.19 -23.83
C GLY A 140 40.28 14.26 -24.35
N GLU A 141 40.45 14.39 -25.69
CA GLU A 141 41.76 14.57 -26.30
C GLU A 141 42.48 15.80 -25.75
N PHE A 142 41.76 16.92 -25.62
CA PHE A 142 42.34 18.17 -25.13
C PHE A 142 42.95 17.99 -23.73
N TRP A 143 42.23 17.38 -22.81
CA TRP A 143 42.71 17.22 -21.43
C TRP A 143 43.68 16.04 -21.27
N LEU A 144 43.57 15.01 -22.11
CA LEU A 144 44.59 13.94 -22.19
C LEU A 144 45.97 14.52 -22.62
N LEU A 145 45.96 15.42 -23.63
CA LEU A 145 47.17 16.10 -24.06
C LEU A 145 47.75 17.00 -22.95
N ALA A 146 46.88 17.64 -22.15
CA ALA A 146 47.28 18.44 -21.00
C ALA A 146 48.05 17.58 -19.97
N GLU A 147 47.66 16.33 -19.80
CA GLU A 147 48.28 15.38 -18.87
C GLU A 147 49.58 14.80 -19.42
N LEU A 148 49.58 14.42 -20.72
CA LEU A 148 50.72 13.70 -21.33
C LEU A 148 51.86 14.57 -21.89
N ARG A 149 51.64 15.90 -22.05
CA ARG A 149 52.57 16.80 -22.74
C ARG A 149 54.01 16.83 -22.14
N GLU A 150 54.13 16.54 -20.85
CA GLU A 150 55.45 16.56 -20.18
C GLU A 150 56.23 15.25 -20.38
N SER A 151 55.52 14.15 -20.60
CA SER A 151 56.10 12.80 -20.70
C SER A 151 56.22 12.26 -22.12
N ASN A 152 55.52 12.89 -23.10
CA ASN A 152 55.41 12.39 -24.46
C ASN A 152 55.64 13.51 -25.50
N HIS A 153 56.66 13.34 -26.37
CA HIS A 153 57.06 14.35 -27.36
C HIS A 153 55.98 14.58 -28.41
N LEU A 154 55.25 13.56 -28.87
CA LEU A 154 54.19 13.70 -29.83
C LEU A 154 53.02 14.47 -29.20
N ALA A 155 52.63 14.08 -27.98
CA ALA A 155 51.58 14.77 -27.24
C ALA A 155 51.93 16.26 -27.02
N ARG A 156 53.21 16.56 -26.74
CA ARG A 156 53.68 17.95 -26.62
C ARG A 156 53.49 18.73 -27.94
N SER A 157 53.86 18.16 -29.07
CA SER A 157 53.73 18.79 -30.37
C SER A 157 52.27 19.08 -30.74
N ILE A 158 51.38 18.11 -30.48
CA ILE A 158 49.94 18.28 -30.72
C ILE A 158 49.36 19.33 -29.77
N ALA A 159 49.78 19.31 -28.49
CA ALA A 159 49.34 20.30 -27.48
C ALA A 159 49.68 21.74 -27.90
N ILE A 160 50.86 21.93 -28.51
CA ILE A 160 51.26 23.24 -29.04
C ILE A 160 50.30 23.72 -30.15
N LEU A 161 49.95 22.83 -31.08
CA LEU A 161 48.96 23.15 -32.14
C LEU A 161 47.58 23.46 -31.59
N LYS A 162 47.19 22.81 -30.50
CA LYS A 162 45.92 23.09 -29.78
C LYS A 162 46.04 24.27 -28.79
N ARG A 163 47.18 24.96 -28.76
CA ARG A 163 47.45 26.14 -27.91
C ARG A 163 47.35 25.89 -26.39
N LEU A 164 47.43 24.60 -25.97
CA LEU A 164 47.38 24.18 -24.58
C LEU A 164 48.44 24.84 -23.69
N PRO A 165 49.72 24.95 -24.12
CA PRO A 165 50.74 25.59 -23.29
C PRO A 165 50.43 27.07 -23.00
N VAL A 166 49.71 27.76 -23.88
CA VAL A 166 49.29 29.14 -23.66
C VAL A 166 48.22 29.19 -22.55
N LEU A 167 47.21 28.34 -22.62
CA LEU A 167 46.14 28.26 -21.61
C LEU A 167 46.67 27.87 -20.24
N LEU A 168 47.61 26.94 -20.20
CA LEU A 168 48.14 26.35 -18.94
C LEU A 168 49.28 27.19 -18.31
N LYS A 169 49.70 28.33 -18.91
CA LYS A 169 50.59 29.29 -18.24
C LYS A 169 49.95 29.74 -16.93
N PRO A 170 50.72 29.77 -15.79
CA PRO A 170 50.14 30.11 -14.49
C PRO A 170 49.30 31.42 -14.49
N SER A 171 49.73 32.44 -15.22
CA SER A 171 49.03 33.72 -15.30
C SER A 171 47.70 33.58 -16.07
N GLN A 172 47.65 32.84 -17.17
CA GLN A 172 46.48 32.61 -17.98
C GLN A 172 45.49 31.66 -17.29
N LEU A 173 46.04 30.59 -16.69
CA LEU A 173 45.27 29.65 -15.93
C LEU A 173 44.58 30.31 -14.73
N HIS A 174 45.26 31.20 -14.04
CA HIS A 174 44.70 31.97 -12.93
C HIS A 174 43.57 32.93 -13.44
N LYS A 175 43.79 33.64 -14.54
CA LYS A 175 42.81 34.55 -15.15
C LYS A 175 41.54 33.78 -15.58
N ARG A 176 41.70 32.59 -16.15
CA ARG A 176 40.60 31.82 -16.75
C ARG A 176 40.06 30.72 -15.84
N ARG A 177 40.59 30.61 -14.61
CA ARG A 177 40.26 29.55 -13.65
C ARG A 177 38.77 29.39 -13.45
N GLN A 178 38.07 30.48 -13.14
CA GLN A 178 36.63 30.48 -12.88
C GLN A 178 35.85 29.97 -14.10
N ALA A 179 36.17 30.49 -15.29
CA ALA A 179 35.50 30.09 -16.53
C ALA A 179 35.72 28.60 -16.87
N ILE A 180 36.92 28.06 -16.57
CA ILE A 180 37.23 26.64 -16.78
C ILE A 180 36.40 25.77 -15.78
N LEU A 181 36.28 26.20 -14.53
CA LEU A 181 35.49 25.47 -13.52
C LEU A 181 33.98 25.48 -13.85
N GLU A 182 33.46 26.65 -14.27
CA GLU A 182 32.05 26.77 -14.69
C GLU A 182 31.76 25.84 -15.87
N LEU A 183 32.64 25.87 -16.88
CA LEU A 183 32.55 24.97 -18.03
C LEU A 183 32.57 23.50 -17.59
N ASN A 184 33.52 23.10 -16.72
CA ASN A 184 33.69 21.75 -16.23
C ASN A 184 32.42 21.27 -15.49
N ASN A 185 31.89 22.13 -14.61
CA ASN A 185 30.66 21.81 -13.86
C ASN A 185 29.45 21.68 -14.79
N LEU A 186 29.37 22.51 -15.81
CA LEU A 186 28.28 22.44 -16.81
C LEU A 186 28.34 21.15 -17.62
N ILE A 187 29.56 20.71 -18.01
CA ILE A 187 29.77 19.42 -18.70
C ILE A 187 29.32 18.26 -17.80
N LYS A 188 29.67 18.27 -16.51
CA LYS A 188 29.23 17.24 -15.55
C LYS A 188 27.70 17.20 -15.44
N ALA A 189 27.06 18.37 -15.29
CA ALA A 189 25.61 18.45 -15.18
C ALA A 189 24.92 17.96 -16.48
N THR A 190 25.48 18.29 -17.64
CA THR A 190 24.95 17.83 -18.95
C THR A 190 25.08 16.32 -19.09
N LEU A 191 26.20 15.73 -18.69
CA LEU A 191 26.38 14.28 -18.65
C LEU A 191 25.34 13.63 -17.76
N GLU A 192 25.06 14.18 -16.57
CA GLU A 192 24.02 13.66 -15.66
C GLU A 192 22.62 13.75 -16.29
N VAL A 193 22.31 14.80 -17.04
CA VAL A 193 21.02 14.93 -17.78
C VAL A 193 20.89 13.77 -18.76
N ILE A 194 21.92 13.49 -19.57
CA ILE A 194 21.88 12.44 -20.58
C ILE A 194 21.84 11.07 -19.91
N THR A 195 22.54 10.88 -18.75
CA THR A 195 22.42 9.68 -17.93
C THR A 195 20.97 9.44 -17.48
N CYS A 196 20.26 10.50 -17.03
CA CYS A 196 18.85 10.38 -16.64
C CYS A 196 17.96 10.00 -17.84
N ILE A 197 18.21 10.58 -19.02
CA ILE A 197 17.45 10.26 -20.25
C ILE A 197 17.65 8.78 -20.61
N ASP A 198 18.88 8.27 -20.58
CA ASP A 198 19.21 6.86 -20.80
C ASP A 198 18.47 5.95 -19.79
N GLN A 199 18.43 6.36 -18.51
CA GLN A 199 17.71 5.60 -17.50
C GLN A 199 16.19 5.57 -17.77
N PHE A 200 15.60 6.67 -18.25
CA PHE A 200 14.18 6.68 -18.66
C PHE A 200 13.93 5.76 -19.84
N ASN A 201 14.83 5.74 -20.82
CA ASN A 201 14.75 4.81 -21.95
C ASN A 201 14.69 3.35 -21.45
N LYS A 202 15.55 2.99 -20.48
CA LYS A 202 15.56 1.63 -19.88
C LYS A 202 14.27 1.32 -19.11
N LEU A 203 13.57 2.32 -18.60
CA LEU A 203 12.27 2.13 -17.93
C LEU A 203 11.09 2.03 -18.91
N SER A 204 11.28 2.32 -20.21
CA SER A 204 10.20 2.27 -21.20
C SER A 204 9.66 0.86 -21.45
N ILE A 205 10.30 -0.18 -20.94
CA ILE A 205 9.81 -1.57 -20.95
C ILE A 205 8.56 -1.78 -20.08
N TYR A 206 8.30 -0.89 -19.13
CA TYR A 206 7.13 -0.99 -18.24
C TYR A 206 5.89 -0.40 -18.92
N ASP A 207 4.74 -1.03 -18.69
CA ASP A 207 3.46 -0.57 -19.23
C ASP A 207 3.11 0.82 -18.65
N LEU A 208 2.77 1.76 -19.53
CA LEU A 208 2.39 3.12 -19.15
C LEU A 208 1.11 3.17 -18.30
N ASN A 209 0.24 2.15 -18.39
CA ASN A 209 -0.92 2.04 -17.50
C ASN A 209 -0.51 1.69 -16.07
N ASP A 210 0.56 0.90 -15.91
CA ASP A 210 1.12 0.56 -14.60
C ASP A 210 1.91 1.74 -14.00
N VAL A 211 2.63 2.51 -14.86
CA VAL A 211 3.49 3.63 -14.44
C VAL A 211 3.11 4.89 -15.24
N PRO A 212 1.97 5.51 -14.97
CA PRO A 212 1.50 6.67 -15.75
C PRO A 212 2.45 7.89 -15.67
N GLU A 213 3.23 8.01 -14.61
CA GLU A 213 4.23 9.08 -14.46
C GLU A 213 5.31 9.03 -15.52
N LEU A 214 5.54 7.85 -16.12
CA LEU A 214 6.54 7.66 -17.17
C LEU A 214 6.12 8.32 -18.50
N SER A 215 4.84 8.29 -18.85
CA SER A 215 4.31 8.84 -20.11
C SER A 215 4.67 10.32 -20.27
N GLY A 216 4.30 11.15 -19.30
CA GLY A 216 4.54 12.60 -19.37
C GLY A 216 6.03 12.97 -19.43
N THR A 217 6.89 12.12 -18.86
CA THR A 217 8.35 12.33 -18.91
C THR A 217 8.89 11.96 -20.29
N LEU A 218 8.48 10.81 -20.84
CA LEU A 218 8.93 10.36 -22.18
C LEU A 218 8.51 11.37 -23.27
N ASP A 219 7.31 11.92 -23.18
CA ASP A 219 6.82 12.95 -24.11
C ASP A 219 7.70 14.22 -24.10
N HIS A 220 8.40 14.48 -22.99
CA HIS A 220 9.23 15.68 -22.82
C HIS A 220 10.72 15.42 -23.17
N VAL A 221 11.14 14.16 -23.32
CA VAL A 221 12.54 13.80 -23.65
C VAL A 221 13.08 14.60 -24.85
N PRO A 222 12.34 14.78 -25.96
CA PRO A 222 12.86 15.55 -27.10
C PRO A 222 13.32 16.97 -26.72
N VAL A 223 12.59 17.65 -25.87
CA VAL A 223 12.93 19.01 -25.40
C VAL A 223 14.16 18.96 -24.49
N ASP A 224 14.24 17.97 -23.60
CA ASP A 224 15.37 17.82 -22.68
C ASP A 224 16.66 17.48 -23.46
N VAL A 225 16.58 16.67 -24.52
CA VAL A 225 17.67 16.37 -25.45
C VAL A 225 18.12 17.63 -26.20
N TYR A 226 17.19 18.44 -26.70
CA TYR A 226 17.51 19.71 -27.34
C TYR A 226 18.36 20.60 -26.41
N TRP A 227 17.93 20.76 -25.14
CA TRP A 227 18.68 21.60 -24.19
C TRP A 227 20.06 21.01 -23.86
N ALA A 228 20.17 19.69 -23.78
CA ALA A 228 21.47 19.03 -23.58
C ALA A 228 22.41 19.29 -24.78
N ILE A 229 21.94 19.10 -26.02
CA ILE A 229 22.72 19.34 -27.23
C ILE A 229 23.13 20.82 -27.33
N MET A 230 22.20 21.72 -27.10
CA MET A 230 22.45 23.17 -27.12
C MET A 230 23.54 23.56 -26.11
N THR A 231 23.52 22.94 -24.94
CA THR A 231 24.54 23.18 -23.91
C THR A 231 25.90 22.59 -24.34
N VAL A 232 25.92 21.40 -24.96
CA VAL A 232 27.16 20.82 -25.52
C VAL A 232 27.78 21.76 -26.58
N VAL A 233 26.95 22.31 -27.45
CA VAL A 233 27.39 23.31 -28.49
C VAL A 233 27.99 24.52 -27.79
N ALA A 234 27.33 25.08 -26.77
CA ALA A 234 27.84 26.24 -26.02
C ALA A 234 29.18 25.91 -25.31
N CYS A 235 29.32 24.69 -24.77
CA CYS A 235 30.58 24.23 -24.15
C CYS A 235 31.71 24.16 -25.20
N ALA A 236 31.44 23.64 -26.38
CA ALA A 236 32.43 23.56 -27.48
C ALA A 236 32.88 24.98 -27.92
N THR A 237 31.94 25.94 -28.05
CA THR A 237 32.25 27.35 -28.32
C THR A 237 33.13 27.96 -27.21
N LYS A 238 32.81 27.68 -25.94
CA LYS A 238 33.59 28.19 -24.79
C LYS A 238 35.04 27.68 -24.81
N ILE A 239 35.25 26.40 -25.14
CA ILE A 239 36.59 25.78 -25.23
C ILE A 239 37.41 26.54 -26.33
N THR A 240 36.82 26.78 -27.48
CA THR A 240 37.44 27.54 -28.59
C THR A 240 37.87 28.90 -28.12
N LEU A 241 37.00 29.62 -27.41
CA LEU A 241 37.30 30.96 -26.88
C LEU A 241 38.41 30.93 -25.81
N LEU A 242 38.43 29.91 -24.95
CA LEU A 242 39.48 29.76 -23.92
C LEU A 242 40.87 29.57 -24.54
N THR A 243 40.96 29.06 -25.76
CA THR A 243 42.23 28.81 -26.47
C THR A 243 42.55 29.87 -27.49
N SER A 244 41.63 30.84 -27.79
CA SER A 244 41.86 31.92 -28.72
C SER A 244 42.60 33.07 -28.05
N ASP A 245 43.15 33.99 -28.88
CA ASP A 245 43.78 35.25 -28.42
C ASP A 245 42.73 36.36 -28.17
N GLU A 246 41.48 36.10 -28.52
CA GLU A 246 40.40 37.07 -28.35
C GLU A 246 39.82 37.01 -26.94
N ASP A 247 39.80 38.16 -26.26
CA ASP A 247 39.15 38.28 -24.94
C ASP A 247 37.64 38.50 -25.10
N LYS A 248 36.97 37.60 -25.88
CA LYS A 248 35.51 37.60 -26.02
C LYS A 248 34.89 36.90 -24.83
N GLU A 249 34.02 37.61 -24.12
CA GLU A 249 33.21 37.01 -23.07
C GLU A 249 32.03 36.25 -23.68
N PHE A 250 31.79 35.03 -23.17
CA PHE A 250 30.61 34.21 -23.49
C PHE A 250 30.10 33.65 -22.19
N ASP A 251 28.88 34.09 -21.82
CA ASP A 251 28.25 33.70 -20.54
C ASP A 251 27.57 32.38 -20.67
N LEU A 252 27.94 31.42 -19.83
CA LEU A 252 27.32 30.09 -19.76
C LEU A 252 26.19 30.04 -18.72
N SER A 253 25.92 31.10 -17.98
CA SER A 253 24.92 31.10 -16.90
C SER A 253 23.51 30.72 -17.36
N PRO A 254 22.98 31.19 -18.51
CA PRO A 254 21.65 30.76 -18.98
C PRO A 254 21.58 29.27 -19.23
N TYR A 255 22.63 28.70 -19.85
CA TYR A 255 22.74 27.26 -20.11
C TYR A 255 22.80 26.47 -18.80
N SER A 256 23.60 26.93 -17.85
CA SER A 256 23.75 26.30 -16.55
C SER A 256 22.43 26.27 -15.78
N GLN A 257 21.72 27.40 -15.73
CA GLN A 257 20.40 27.49 -15.08
C GLN A 257 19.41 26.50 -15.72
N LYS A 258 19.34 26.46 -17.05
CA LYS A 258 18.40 25.57 -17.78
C LYS A 258 18.75 24.10 -17.55
N ILE A 259 20.03 23.71 -17.67
CA ILE A 259 20.48 22.32 -17.48
C ILE A 259 20.24 21.86 -16.05
N HIS A 260 20.52 22.69 -15.05
CA HIS A 260 20.23 22.30 -13.64
C HIS A 260 18.72 22.17 -13.38
N PHE A 261 17.91 23.02 -14.00
CA PHE A 261 16.44 22.90 -13.93
C PHE A 261 15.97 21.56 -14.52
N VAL A 262 16.46 21.22 -15.74
CA VAL A 262 16.16 19.94 -16.41
C VAL A 262 16.62 18.75 -15.55
N LEU A 263 17.85 18.82 -15.03
CA LEU A 263 18.44 17.76 -14.21
C LEU A 263 17.61 17.47 -12.95
N ASN A 264 17.23 18.53 -12.24
CA ASN A 264 16.42 18.41 -11.02
C ASN A 264 15.03 17.81 -11.32
N LYS A 265 14.40 18.26 -12.41
CA LYS A 265 13.13 17.72 -12.91
C LYS A 265 13.26 16.20 -13.18
N LEU A 266 14.26 15.82 -13.99
CA LEU A 266 14.48 14.42 -14.38
C LEU A 266 14.80 13.53 -13.16
N LYS A 267 15.66 13.97 -12.24
CA LYS A 267 15.99 13.22 -11.01
C LYS A 267 14.74 13.00 -10.15
N THR A 268 13.90 14.01 -10.02
CA THR A 268 12.65 13.91 -9.25
C THR A 268 11.71 12.88 -9.89
N GLN A 269 11.49 12.98 -11.20
CA GLN A 269 10.62 12.06 -11.93
C GLN A 269 11.16 10.62 -11.90
N LEU A 270 12.48 10.46 -12.04
CA LEU A 270 13.12 9.14 -11.98
C LEU A 270 12.90 8.47 -10.62
N THR A 271 13.00 9.25 -9.54
CA THR A 271 12.74 8.77 -8.18
C THR A 271 11.28 8.29 -8.03
N ILE A 272 10.34 9.06 -8.56
CA ILE A 272 8.90 8.72 -8.52
C ILE A 272 8.64 7.43 -9.33
N CYS A 273 9.15 7.36 -10.57
CA CYS A 273 8.97 6.19 -11.44
C CYS A 273 9.57 4.92 -10.80
N ARG A 274 10.78 5.01 -10.25
CA ARG A 274 11.44 3.87 -9.59
C ARG A 274 10.66 3.39 -8.37
N ALA A 275 10.16 4.30 -7.55
CA ALA A 275 9.34 3.94 -6.38
C ALA A 275 8.05 3.23 -6.81
N ARG A 276 7.43 3.73 -7.89
CA ARG A 276 6.21 3.11 -8.47
C ARG A 276 6.49 1.72 -9.02
N ILE A 277 7.58 1.55 -9.76
CA ILE A 277 8.00 0.26 -10.32
C ILE A 277 8.30 -0.74 -9.20
N GLU A 278 9.07 -0.35 -8.20
CA GLU A 278 9.38 -1.18 -7.04
C GLU A 278 8.10 -1.66 -6.35
N PHE A 279 7.14 -0.75 -6.17
CA PHE A 279 5.83 -1.07 -5.60
C PHE A 279 5.12 -2.16 -6.44
N ILE A 280 5.07 -1.99 -7.77
CA ILE A 280 4.39 -2.93 -8.69
C ILE A 280 5.07 -4.30 -8.66
N GLU A 281 6.40 -4.34 -8.73
CA GLU A 281 7.17 -5.58 -8.68
C GLU A 281 6.96 -6.33 -7.36
N ASN A 282 7.01 -5.62 -6.24
CA ASN A 282 6.76 -6.20 -4.92
C ASN A 282 5.33 -6.75 -4.81
N TYR A 283 4.35 -6.02 -5.34
CA TYR A 283 2.94 -6.46 -5.35
C TYR A 283 2.74 -7.70 -6.22
N LYS A 284 3.32 -7.73 -7.43
CA LYS A 284 3.30 -8.91 -8.33
C LYS A 284 3.99 -10.11 -7.68
N LYS A 285 5.10 -9.89 -6.99
CA LYS A 285 5.83 -10.92 -6.24
C LYS A 285 4.98 -11.51 -5.11
N LEU A 286 4.28 -10.66 -4.35
CA LEU A 286 3.37 -11.10 -3.28
C LEU A 286 2.24 -11.97 -3.84
N LYS A 287 1.59 -11.55 -4.95
CA LYS A 287 0.55 -12.36 -5.60
C LYS A 287 1.07 -13.75 -5.99
N LYS A 288 2.28 -13.83 -6.52
CA LYS A 288 2.91 -15.10 -6.89
C LYS A 288 3.16 -15.97 -5.65
N LEU A 289 3.74 -15.38 -4.58
CA LEU A 289 4.04 -16.10 -3.34
C LEU A 289 2.77 -16.68 -2.69
N PHE A 290 1.66 -15.95 -2.72
CA PHE A 290 0.39 -16.43 -2.14
C PHE A 290 -0.28 -17.52 -3.00
N ARG A 291 -0.09 -17.47 -4.33
CA ARG A 291 -0.63 -18.51 -5.23
C ARG A 291 0.16 -19.81 -5.17
N THR A 292 1.48 -19.71 -5.06
CA THR A 292 2.38 -20.89 -5.04
C THR A 292 3.35 -20.75 -3.84
N PRO A 293 2.82 -20.91 -2.62
CA PRO A 293 3.65 -20.75 -1.43
C PRO A 293 4.63 -21.91 -1.28
N THR A 294 5.82 -21.61 -0.79
CA THR A 294 6.91 -22.58 -0.56
C THR A 294 7.31 -22.64 0.91
N GLU A 295 7.34 -21.49 1.57
CA GLU A 295 7.70 -21.37 2.98
C GLU A 295 7.06 -20.12 3.60
N ILE A 296 6.58 -20.24 4.82
CA ILE A 296 5.95 -19.17 5.60
C ILE A 296 6.86 -17.93 5.72
N MET A 297 8.18 -18.14 5.82
CA MET A 297 9.15 -17.05 5.99
C MET A 297 9.22 -16.14 4.76
N GLU A 298 9.07 -16.72 3.56
CA GLU A 298 9.08 -15.93 2.31
C GLU A 298 7.86 -15.00 2.24
N ILE A 299 6.69 -15.54 2.62
CA ILE A 299 5.45 -14.75 2.67
C ILE A 299 5.58 -13.64 3.71
N PHE A 300 6.04 -13.98 4.93
CA PHE A 300 6.18 -13.03 6.03
C PHE A 300 7.14 -11.89 5.65
N LYS A 301 8.30 -12.24 5.08
CA LYS A 301 9.28 -11.25 4.61
C LYS A 301 8.70 -10.35 3.51
N GLY A 302 8.03 -10.95 2.52
CA GLY A 302 7.44 -10.20 1.40
C GLY A 302 6.36 -9.23 1.83
N LEU A 303 5.54 -9.61 2.82
CA LEU A 303 4.47 -8.76 3.34
C LEU A 303 4.99 -7.55 4.13
N LEU A 304 6.06 -7.73 4.90
CA LEU A 304 6.39 -6.80 6.00
C LEU A 304 7.71 -6.06 5.83
N PHE A 305 8.61 -6.54 4.95
CA PHE A 305 9.96 -5.97 4.87
C PHE A 305 10.36 -5.66 3.43
N THR A 306 11.19 -4.62 3.27
CA THR A 306 11.95 -4.41 2.04
C THR A 306 13.15 -5.38 2.03
N LYS A 307 13.75 -5.62 0.86
CA LYS A 307 14.82 -6.61 0.67
C LYS A 307 15.94 -6.52 1.72
N ASP A 308 16.29 -5.32 2.13
CA ASP A 308 17.47 -5.05 2.93
C ASP A 308 17.17 -4.65 4.38
N ASN A 309 15.90 -4.66 4.80
CA ASN A 309 15.52 -4.16 6.13
C ASN A 309 14.59 -5.13 6.86
N VAL A 310 15.07 -6.34 7.10
CA VAL A 310 14.34 -7.36 7.87
C VAL A 310 14.51 -7.04 9.37
N GLN A 311 13.42 -6.62 10.00
CA GLN A 311 13.43 -6.26 11.42
C GLN A 311 13.05 -7.44 12.30
N PRO A 312 13.56 -7.51 13.52
CA PRO A 312 13.14 -8.54 14.47
C PRO A 312 11.71 -8.31 14.96
N LEU A 313 11.10 -9.40 15.44
CA LEU A 313 9.81 -9.33 16.15
C LEU A 313 10.03 -8.87 17.59
N VAL A 314 8.96 -8.38 18.22
CA VAL A 314 8.95 -8.15 19.66
C VAL A 314 8.08 -9.23 20.32
N ASP A 315 8.63 -9.94 21.28
CA ASP A 315 7.87 -10.79 22.19
C ASP A 315 7.23 -9.86 23.23
N CYS A 316 5.92 -9.69 23.14
CA CYS A 316 5.22 -8.73 24.01
C CYS A 316 5.18 -9.17 25.47
N SER A 317 5.32 -10.48 25.76
CA SER A 317 5.34 -11.00 27.12
C SER A 317 6.65 -10.69 27.87
N THR A 318 7.79 -10.79 27.16
CA THR A 318 9.13 -10.54 27.72
C THR A 318 9.66 -9.16 27.39
N LYS A 319 9.05 -8.45 26.43
CA LYS A 319 9.46 -7.16 25.87
C LYS A 319 10.83 -7.22 25.16
N GLN A 320 11.27 -8.43 24.79
CA GLN A 320 12.55 -8.64 24.12
C GLN A 320 12.35 -8.74 22.60
N THR A 321 13.36 -8.29 21.85
CA THR A 321 13.40 -8.51 20.41
C THR A 321 13.88 -9.93 20.12
N VAL A 322 13.20 -10.60 19.19
CA VAL A 322 13.51 -11.98 18.80
C VAL A 322 13.61 -12.06 17.27
N SER A 323 14.45 -12.97 16.79
CA SER A 323 14.59 -13.19 15.35
C SER A 323 13.28 -13.71 14.76
N ILE A 324 12.97 -13.32 13.54
CA ILE A 324 11.83 -13.85 12.78
C ILE A 324 11.96 -15.37 12.52
N GLU A 325 13.16 -15.93 12.68
CA GLU A 325 13.43 -17.37 12.51
C GLU A 325 12.61 -18.25 13.48
N ILE A 326 12.05 -17.68 14.56
CA ILE A 326 11.13 -18.40 15.47
C ILE A 326 9.86 -18.88 14.75
N LEU A 327 9.52 -18.30 13.59
CA LEU A 327 8.34 -18.69 12.80
C LEU A 327 8.66 -19.83 11.82
N ARG A 328 9.94 -20.15 11.61
CA ARG A 328 10.36 -21.20 10.67
C ARG A 328 9.75 -22.55 11.03
N ARG A 329 9.11 -23.18 10.07
CA ARG A 329 8.44 -24.50 10.22
C ARG A 329 7.33 -24.49 11.27
N LYS A 330 6.69 -23.31 11.51
CA LYS A 330 5.56 -23.20 12.46
C LYS A 330 4.27 -22.89 11.72
N ASN A 331 3.16 -23.25 12.32
CA ASN A 331 1.84 -22.73 11.96
C ASN A 331 1.74 -21.33 12.57
N VAL A 332 1.37 -20.34 11.77
CA VAL A 332 1.34 -18.96 12.24
C VAL A 332 -0.09 -18.41 12.12
N LEU A 333 -0.58 -17.89 13.22
CA LEU A 333 -1.83 -17.14 13.29
C LEU A 333 -1.48 -15.65 13.16
N PHE A 334 -1.69 -15.08 12.00
CA PHE A 334 -1.49 -13.63 11.76
C PHE A 334 -2.72 -12.89 12.21
N PHE A 335 -2.61 -12.22 13.36
CA PHE A 335 -3.62 -11.30 13.85
C PHE A 335 -3.36 -9.95 13.17
N ILE A 336 -4.16 -9.63 12.17
CA ILE A 336 -3.99 -8.43 11.33
C ILE A 336 -5.09 -7.42 11.67
N SER A 337 -4.72 -6.19 11.99
CA SER A 337 -5.70 -5.16 12.40
C SER A 337 -5.17 -3.74 12.21
N SER A 338 -6.07 -2.77 12.20
CA SER A 338 -5.71 -1.37 12.48
C SER A 338 -5.37 -1.24 13.98
N LEU A 339 -5.10 -0.03 14.44
CA LEU A 339 -4.96 0.25 15.88
C LEU A 339 -6.31 0.50 16.58
N ASP A 340 -7.44 0.40 15.85
CA ASP A 340 -8.79 0.58 16.40
C ASP A 340 -9.43 -0.77 16.75
N ILE A 341 -8.72 -1.57 17.56
CA ILE A 341 -9.18 -2.87 18.05
C ILE A 341 -9.66 -2.75 19.48
N THR A 342 -10.65 -3.57 19.84
CA THR A 342 -11.23 -3.58 21.18
C THR A 342 -10.46 -4.54 22.09
N ASP A 343 -10.62 -4.34 23.40
CA ASP A 343 -10.08 -5.27 24.41
C ASP A 343 -10.71 -6.67 24.28
N ASP A 344 -11.95 -6.74 23.77
CA ASP A 344 -12.62 -8.01 23.50
C ASP A 344 -11.90 -8.78 22.36
N ASP A 345 -11.53 -8.10 21.28
CA ASP A 345 -10.79 -8.74 20.17
C ASP A 345 -9.45 -9.32 20.61
N ILE A 346 -8.80 -8.67 21.59
CA ILE A 346 -7.55 -9.16 22.16
C ILE A 346 -7.85 -10.35 23.12
N SER A 347 -8.89 -10.20 23.95
CA SER A 347 -9.19 -11.17 25.02
C SER A 347 -9.53 -12.56 24.50
N ILE A 348 -10.22 -12.66 23.36
CA ILE A 348 -10.61 -13.97 22.77
C ILE A 348 -9.40 -14.78 22.31
N LEU A 349 -8.26 -14.14 22.00
CA LEU A 349 -7.05 -14.81 21.56
C LEU A 349 -6.16 -15.26 22.73
N LYS A 350 -6.38 -14.74 23.96
CA LYS A 350 -5.56 -15.14 25.13
C LYS A 350 -5.68 -16.63 25.46
N PRO A 351 -6.88 -17.22 25.55
CA PRO A 351 -6.99 -18.68 25.76
C PRO A 351 -6.35 -19.51 24.64
N VAL A 352 -6.43 -19.03 23.39
CA VAL A 352 -5.79 -19.67 22.22
C VAL A 352 -4.27 -19.63 22.39
N HIS A 353 -3.72 -18.48 22.80
CA HIS A 353 -2.28 -18.31 23.04
C HIS A 353 -1.80 -19.28 24.15
N GLU A 354 -2.50 -19.34 25.29
CA GLU A 354 -2.14 -20.21 26.41
C GLU A 354 -2.23 -21.70 26.02
N PHE A 355 -3.19 -22.05 25.19
CA PHE A 355 -3.35 -23.39 24.67
C PHE A 355 -2.21 -23.76 23.71
N THR A 356 -1.94 -22.90 22.70
CA THR A 356 -0.94 -23.18 21.66
C THR A 356 0.50 -23.02 22.15
N LYS A 357 0.74 -22.26 23.22
CA LYS A 357 2.05 -22.09 23.84
C LYS A 357 2.65 -23.41 24.30
N LYS A 358 1.80 -24.36 24.76
CA LYS A 358 2.23 -25.69 25.25
C LYS A 358 2.79 -26.54 24.12
N ASP A 359 2.26 -26.43 22.93
CA ASP A 359 2.64 -27.26 21.78
C ASP A 359 3.87 -26.74 21.06
N ASN A 360 4.17 -25.45 21.12
CA ASN A 360 5.28 -24.76 20.42
C ASN A 360 5.26 -24.89 18.88
N GLN A 361 4.24 -25.54 18.30
CA GLN A 361 4.07 -25.66 16.84
C GLN A 361 3.28 -24.48 16.26
N TYR A 362 2.66 -23.68 17.10
CA TYR A 362 1.84 -22.53 16.71
C TYR A 362 2.39 -21.25 17.29
N LYS A 363 2.37 -20.19 16.50
CA LYS A 363 2.77 -18.84 16.94
C LYS A 363 1.69 -17.84 16.54
N ILE A 364 1.39 -16.90 17.44
CA ILE A 364 0.52 -15.76 17.11
C ILE A 364 1.42 -14.54 16.87
N VAL A 365 1.20 -13.84 15.76
CA VAL A 365 1.93 -12.62 15.42
C VAL A 365 0.92 -11.53 15.09
N TRP A 366 0.96 -10.41 15.83
CA TRP A 366 0.16 -9.24 15.52
C TRP A 366 0.84 -8.40 14.45
N ILE A 367 0.10 -8.07 13.40
CA ILE A 367 0.53 -7.22 12.29
C ILE A 367 -0.36 -5.96 12.30
N PRO A 368 0.09 -4.85 12.91
CA PRO A 368 -0.67 -3.61 12.89
C PRO A 368 -0.55 -2.95 11.52
N ILE A 369 -1.67 -2.59 10.91
CA ILE A 369 -1.72 -1.93 9.61
C ILE A 369 -1.92 -0.43 9.82
N VAL A 370 -0.85 0.34 9.60
CA VAL A 370 -0.83 1.80 9.75
C VAL A 370 -0.15 2.38 8.51
N GLU A 371 -0.84 3.23 7.77
CA GLU A 371 -0.31 3.82 6.53
C GLU A 371 0.79 4.85 6.80
N GLN A 372 0.57 5.69 7.81
CA GLN A 372 1.53 6.72 8.20
C GLN A 372 1.61 6.79 9.74
N TRP A 373 2.81 6.64 10.27
CA TRP A 373 3.04 6.65 11.72
C TRP A 373 3.16 8.07 12.27
N THR A 374 2.25 8.45 13.13
CA THR A 374 2.33 9.67 13.95
C THR A 374 2.72 9.30 15.38
N ASP A 375 3.14 10.28 16.19
CA ASP A 375 3.51 10.05 17.60
C ASP A 375 2.31 9.54 18.43
N GLU A 376 1.10 9.98 18.10
CA GLU A 376 -0.14 9.50 18.74
C GLU A 376 -0.36 8.01 18.43
N LEU A 377 -0.23 7.62 17.17
CA LEU A 377 -0.39 6.23 16.74
C LEU A 377 0.69 5.33 17.34
N ARG A 378 1.93 5.83 17.48
CA ARG A 378 3.01 5.11 18.18
C ARG A 378 2.65 4.87 19.66
N LYS A 379 2.12 5.86 20.36
CA LYS A 379 1.66 5.71 21.75
C LYS A 379 0.52 4.69 21.86
N LYS A 380 -0.44 4.76 20.94
CA LYS A 380 -1.57 3.82 20.88
C LYS A 380 -1.07 2.38 20.64
N PHE A 381 -0.13 2.20 19.72
CA PHE A 381 0.52 0.90 19.45
C PHE A 381 1.16 0.34 20.72
N GLU A 382 1.92 1.14 21.48
CA GLU A 382 2.57 0.68 22.71
C GLU A 382 1.54 0.25 23.79
N ILE A 383 0.43 0.97 23.91
CA ILE A 383 -0.66 0.61 24.83
C ILE A 383 -1.26 -0.74 24.45
N LEU A 384 -1.57 -0.95 23.17
CA LEU A 384 -2.15 -2.20 22.67
C LEU A 384 -1.17 -3.36 22.80
N LYS A 385 0.08 -3.13 22.45
CA LYS A 385 1.18 -4.11 22.57
C LYS A 385 1.29 -4.67 23.99
N ASN A 386 1.16 -3.81 25.01
CA ASN A 386 1.24 -4.22 26.40
C ASN A 386 0.06 -5.09 26.88
N LYS A 387 -1.04 -5.13 26.13
CA LYS A 387 -2.21 -5.96 26.43
C LYS A 387 -2.10 -7.38 25.84
N MET A 388 -1.15 -7.61 24.94
CA MET A 388 -0.98 -8.85 24.18
C MET A 388 0.18 -9.68 24.73
N PRO A 389 0.05 -11.01 24.87
CA PRO A 389 1.17 -11.84 25.34
C PRO A 389 1.93 -12.55 24.21
N TRP A 390 1.66 -12.24 22.95
CA TRP A 390 2.26 -12.89 21.77
C TRP A 390 3.21 -11.96 21.04
N TYR A 391 3.67 -12.36 19.84
CA TYR A 391 4.65 -11.58 19.05
C TYR A 391 3.98 -10.46 18.27
N THR A 392 4.73 -9.39 18.02
CA THR A 392 4.30 -8.31 17.10
C THR A 392 5.48 -7.85 16.25
N VAL A 393 5.18 -7.32 15.07
CA VAL A 393 6.13 -6.54 14.28
C VAL A 393 6.27 -5.14 14.90
N GLN A 394 7.45 -4.52 14.75
CA GLN A 394 7.69 -3.22 15.39
C GLN A 394 6.96 -2.07 14.69
N TYR A 395 7.03 -1.98 13.37
CA TYR A 395 6.40 -0.91 12.60
C TYR A 395 5.99 -1.44 11.23
N SER A 396 5.16 -0.67 10.54
CA SER A 396 4.54 -1.07 9.29
C SER A 396 5.52 -1.49 8.19
N GLY A 397 5.11 -2.45 7.44
CA GLY A 397 5.82 -2.95 6.27
C GLY A 397 5.70 -2.04 5.05
N PRO A 398 6.24 -2.47 3.91
CA PRO A 398 6.17 -1.70 2.67
C PRO A 398 4.73 -1.47 2.22
N ILE A 399 4.52 -0.35 1.52
CA ILE A 399 3.18 0.06 1.03
C ILE A 399 2.53 -1.05 0.19
N ALA A 400 3.32 -1.79 -0.58
CA ALA A 400 2.83 -2.92 -1.38
C ALA A 400 2.23 -4.03 -0.50
N GLY A 401 2.85 -4.34 0.63
CA GLY A 401 2.33 -5.32 1.60
C GLY A 401 1.03 -4.87 2.24
N ILE A 402 0.95 -3.59 2.63
CA ILE A 402 -0.27 -3.00 3.21
C ILE A 402 -1.42 -3.06 2.19
N LYS A 403 -1.16 -2.66 0.94
CA LYS A 403 -2.16 -2.73 -0.12
C LYS A 403 -2.60 -4.18 -0.39
N PHE A 404 -1.65 -5.11 -0.44
CA PHE A 404 -1.93 -6.54 -0.63
C PHE A 404 -2.87 -7.06 0.47
N ILE A 405 -2.57 -6.75 1.74
CA ILE A 405 -3.40 -7.15 2.88
C ILE A 405 -4.83 -6.58 2.75
N LYS A 406 -4.95 -5.31 2.33
CA LYS A 406 -6.27 -4.68 2.17
C LYS A 406 -7.09 -5.30 1.02
N GLU A 407 -6.46 -5.59 -0.11
CA GLU A 407 -7.16 -6.03 -1.33
C GLU A 407 -7.32 -7.56 -1.42
N GLU A 408 -6.27 -8.31 -1.15
CA GLU A 408 -6.26 -9.78 -1.37
C GLU A 408 -6.58 -10.57 -0.09
N VAL A 409 -6.28 -10.01 1.09
CA VAL A 409 -6.66 -10.58 2.39
C VAL A 409 -7.98 -9.97 2.91
N GLU A 410 -8.48 -8.95 2.20
CA GLU A 410 -9.79 -8.31 2.43
C GLU A 410 -9.96 -7.69 3.83
N LEU A 411 -8.93 -6.98 4.30
CA LEU A 411 -9.01 -6.26 5.57
C LEU A 411 -9.90 -5.00 5.42
N GLN A 412 -11.13 -5.10 5.90
CA GLN A 412 -12.14 -4.03 5.81
C GLN A 412 -12.44 -3.41 7.20
N GLY A 413 -11.41 -2.94 7.88
CA GLY A 413 -11.54 -2.20 9.14
C GLY A 413 -11.68 -3.06 10.40
N LYS A 414 -12.15 -4.30 10.32
CA LYS A 414 -12.22 -5.24 11.46
C LYS A 414 -10.99 -6.16 11.48
N PRO A 415 -10.55 -6.62 12.68
CA PRO A 415 -9.37 -7.51 12.75
C PRO A 415 -9.63 -8.85 12.07
N LEU A 416 -8.55 -9.49 11.57
CA LEU A 416 -8.56 -10.79 10.92
C LEU A 416 -7.54 -11.72 11.57
N UNK A 417 -7.56 -13.10 11.53
CA UNK A 417 -6.78 -13.98 11.93
C UNK A 417 -6.58 -14.85 10.96
N VAL A 418 -5.65 -14.66 10.12
CA VAL A 418 -5.27 -15.57 9.03
C VAL A 418 -4.39 -16.69 9.57
N VAL A 419 -4.75 -17.92 9.27
CA VAL A 419 -3.98 -19.09 9.74
C VAL A 419 -3.20 -19.65 8.55
N MET A 420 -1.89 -19.74 8.70
CA MET A 420 -1.00 -20.31 7.68
C MET A 420 -0.19 -21.49 8.24
N ASN A 421 0.00 -22.50 7.40
CA ASN A 421 0.85 -23.66 7.74
C ASN A 421 2.33 -23.34 7.48
N PRO A 422 3.27 -24.25 7.86
CA PRO A 422 4.71 -24.02 7.67
C PRO A 422 5.15 -23.81 6.23
N GLN A 423 4.39 -24.28 5.25
CA GLN A 423 4.66 -24.08 3.83
C GLN A 423 4.15 -22.71 3.33
N GLY A 424 3.44 -21.94 4.18
CA GLY A 424 2.87 -20.66 3.80
C GLY A 424 1.49 -20.76 3.16
N LYS A 425 0.90 -21.95 3.09
CA LYS A 425 -0.46 -22.11 2.58
C LYS A 425 -1.47 -21.59 3.60
N VAL A 426 -2.45 -20.84 3.14
CA VAL A 426 -3.56 -20.36 3.98
C VAL A 426 -4.47 -21.56 4.31
N GLU A 427 -4.57 -21.90 5.59
CA GLU A 427 -5.47 -22.94 6.12
C GLU A 427 -6.82 -22.35 6.53
N HIS A 428 -6.85 -21.05 6.85
CA HIS A 428 -8.08 -20.31 7.11
C HIS A 428 -7.85 -18.80 6.83
N SER A 429 -8.71 -18.22 6.03
CA SER A 429 -8.60 -16.80 5.66
C SER A 429 -8.99 -15.86 6.79
N ASN A 430 -9.92 -16.25 7.67
CA ASN A 430 -10.28 -15.48 8.87
C ASN A 430 -10.84 -16.37 9.97
N ALA A 431 -9.96 -16.98 10.76
CA ALA A 431 -10.33 -17.85 11.87
C ALA A 431 -10.89 -17.12 13.10
N LEU A 432 -10.90 -15.77 13.09
CA LEU A 432 -11.34 -14.99 14.26
C LEU A 432 -12.79 -15.30 14.63
N HIS A 433 -13.65 -15.53 13.63
CA HIS A 433 -15.07 -15.83 13.85
C HIS A 433 -15.25 -17.19 14.53
N MET A 434 -14.55 -18.23 14.04
CA MET A 434 -14.64 -19.55 14.67
C MET A 434 -14.02 -19.56 16.08
N ILE A 435 -12.95 -18.79 16.29
CA ILE A 435 -12.32 -18.65 17.62
C ILE A 435 -13.32 -17.98 18.59
N ARG A 436 -14.02 -16.95 18.14
CA ARG A 436 -15.03 -16.24 18.95
C ARG A 436 -16.18 -17.15 19.35
N VAL A 437 -16.62 -18.03 18.44
CA VAL A 437 -17.76 -18.95 18.69
C VAL A 437 -17.35 -20.18 19.53
N TRP A 438 -16.22 -20.81 19.19
CA TRP A 438 -15.86 -22.11 19.77
C TRP A 438 -14.58 -22.09 20.63
N GLY A 439 -13.87 -20.95 20.65
CA GLY A 439 -12.64 -20.82 21.43
C GLY A 439 -11.58 -21.85 21.01
N VAL A 440 -10.93 -22.46 22.01
CA VAL A 440 -9.88 -23.46 21.77
C VAL A 440 -10.41 -24.79 21.18
N LYS A 441 -11.73 -25.04 21.24
CA LYS A 441 -12.35 -26.20 20.59
C LYS A 441 -12.21 -26.17 19.07
N ALA A 442 -11.99 -24.95 18.52
CA ALA A 442 -11.79 -24.75 17.08
C ALA A 442 -10.37 -25.15 16.59
N PHE A 443 -9.46 -25.55 17.50
CA PHE A 443 -8.11 -25.99 17.11
C PHE A 443 -8.19 -27.19 16.16
N PRO A 444 -7.38 -27.24 15.09
CA PRO A 444 -6.26 -26.38 14.70
C PRO A 444 -6.61 -25.15 13.84
N PHE A 445 -7.83 -24.67 13.88
CA PHE A 445 -8.30 -23.42 13.27
C PHE A 445 -8.24 -23.46 11.73
N THR A 446 -8.64 -24.58 11.13
CA THR A 446 -8.70 -24.76 9.67
C THR A 446 -10.14 -24.61 9.16
N GLU A 447 -10.30 -24.34 7.86
CA GLU A 447 -11.62 -24.30 7.22
C GLU A 447 -12.37 -25.64 7.35
N THR A 448 -11.64 -26.76 7.39
CA THR A 448 -12.23 -28.08 7.58
C THR A 448 -12.89 -28.21 8.97
N ILE A 449 -12.19 -27.79 10.01
CA ILE A 449 -12.72 -27.81 11.38
C ILE A 449 -13.91 -26.82 11.50
N GLU A 450 -13.83 -25.66 10.87
CA GLU A 450 -14.97 -24.74 10.87
C GLU A 450 -16.21 -25.36 10.24
N LYS A 451 -16.05 -26.06 9.12
CA LYS A 451 -17.15 -26.78 8.45
C LYS A 451 -17.73 -27.88 9.33
N GLU A 452 -16.89 -28.63 10.03
CA GLU A 452 -17.31 -29.66 10.97
C GLU A 452 -18.11 -29.10 12.15
N LEU A 453 -17.54 -28.07 12.83
CA LEU A 453 -18.18 -27.44 13.98
C LEU A 453 -19.47 -26.70 13.61
N SER A 454 -19.52 -26.11 12.43
CA SER A 454 -20.71 -25.40 11.95
C SER A 454 -21.83 -26.35 11.53
N SER A 455 -21.52 -27.62 11.25
CA SER A 455 -22.54 -28.64 10.92
C SER A 455 -23.22 -29.20 12.14
N ASP A 456 -22.61 -29.09 13.33
CA ASP A 456 -23.22 -29.48 14.56
C ASP A 456 -24.45 -28.62 14.89
N SER A 457 -25.62 -29.23 14.98
CA SER A 457 -26.90 -28.57 15.20
C SER A 457 -27.06 -27.87 16.57
N HIS A 458 -26.16 -28.16 17.51
CA HIS A 458 -26.27 -27.64 18.89
C HIS A 458 -25.14 -26.67 19.26
N GLY A 459 -24.09 -26.56 18.45
CA GLY A 459 -22.78 -26.10 18.90
C GLY A 459 -22.57 -24.60 19.06
N GLY A 460 -23.16 -23.76 18.22
CA GLY A 460 -22.75 -22.36 18.16
C GLY A 460 -23.43 -21.43 19.15
N ILE A 461 -24.76 -21.45 19.20
CA ILE A 461 -25.55 -20.55 20.07
C ILE A 461 -25.25 -20.81 21.55
N HIS A 462 -25.13 -22.05 21.92
CA HIS A 462 -24.83 -22.44 23.31
C HIS A 462 -23.57 -21.70 23.83
N SER A 463 -22.50 -21.72 23.07
CA SER A 463 -21.25 -21.02 23.46
C SER A 463 -21.45 -19.53 23.65
N ILE A 464 -22.20 -18.88 22.75
CA ILE A 464 -22.43 -17.44 22.79
C ILE A 464 -23.29 -17.04 24.00
N VAL A 465 -24.36 -17.81 24.30
CA VAL A 465 -25.27 -17.47 25.39
C VAL A 465 -24.73 -17.86 26.77
N VAL A 466 -23.82 -18.84 26.84
CA VAL A 466 -23.24 -19.26 28.13
C VAL A 466 -22.14 -18.29 28.57
N ASP A 467 -21.31 -17.84 27.65
CA ASP A 467 -20.11 -17.07 27.99
C ASP A 467 -20.41 -15.60 28.26
N GLY A 468 -20.79 -15.32 29.52
CA GLY A 468 -20.76 -13.97 30.07
C GLY A 468 -22.01 -13.11 29.85
N ILE A 469 -23.17 -13.69 29.46
CA ILE A 469 -24.43 -12.94 29.37
C ILE A 469 -25.04 -12.75 30.74
N HIS A 470 -25.13 -13.84 31.53
CA HIS A 470 -25.67 -13.77 32.89
C HIS A 470 -25.18 -14.97 33.70
N PRO A 471 -24.78 -14.79 34.98
CA PRO A 471 -24.19 -15.86 35.78
C PRO A 471 -25.06 -17.11 35.96
N SER A 472 -26.39 -16.98 35.88
CA SER A 472 -27.33 -18.09 36.12
C SER A 472 -27.59 -18.93 34.84
N VAL A 473 -27.22 -18.43 33.66
CA VAL A 473 -27.50 -19.10 32.37
C VAL A 473 -26.94 -20.56 32.35
N PRO A 474 -25.69 -20.82 32.79
CA PRO A 474 -25.18 -22.18 32.82
C PRO A 474 -26.02 -23.16 33.62
N SER A 475 -26.59 -22.72 34.75
CA SER A 475 -27.48 -23.58 35.55
C SER A 475 -28.82 -23.83 34.84
N TYR A 476 -29.40 -22.79 34.24
CA TYR A 476 -30.67 -22.92 33.50
C TYR A 476 -30.54 -23.91 32.33
N ILE A 477 -29.41 -23.87 31.65
CA ILE A 477 -29.13 -24.80 30.53
C ILE A 477 -28.95 -26.22 31.02
N ARG A 478 -28.19 -26.42 32.09
CA ARG A 478 -27.99 -27.76 32.71
C ARG A 478 -29.30 -28.39 33.20
N ASP A 479 -30.18 -27.54 33.73
CA ASP A 479 -31.48 -27.98 34.25
C ASP A 479 -32.52 -28.09 33.12
N ASN A 480 -32.13 -27.90 31.85
CA ASN A 480 -32.96 -28.01 30.64
C ASN A 480 -34.22 -27.15 30.69
N LYS A 481 -34.13 -25.96 31.29
CA LYS A 481 -35.23 -25.00 31.39
C LYS A 481 -35.49 -24.32 30.07
N TYR A 482 -36.68 -23.76 29.90
CA TYR A 482 -36.96 -22.77 28.83
C TYR A 482 -36.36 -21.43 29.22
N ILE A 483 -35.70 -20.77 28.29
CA ILE A 483 -35.05 -19.49 28.56
C ILE A 483 -35.42 -18.49 27.46
N PHE A 484 -35.99 -17.36 27.84
CA PHE A 484 -36.16 -16.20 26.96
C PHE A 484 -34.95 -15.30 27.13
N PHE A 485 -34.08 -15.26 26.13
CA PHE A 485 -33.13 -14.17 25.97
C PHE A 485 -33.81 -13.08 25.16
N TYR A 486 -33.78 -11.85 25.62
CA TYR A 486 -34.46 -10.75 24.98
C TYR A 486 -33.73 -9.42 25.19
N GLY A 487 -33.99 -8.46 24.28
CA GLY A 487 -33.44 -7.13 24.35
C GLY A 487 -33.99 -6.28 23.19
N GLY A 488 -33.48 -5.08 23.06
CA GLY A 488 -33.91 -4.18 21.99
C GLY A 488 -33.44 -2.76 22.25
N LYS A 489 -33.72 -1.87 21.31
CA LYS A 489 -33.41 -0.44 21.45
C LYS A 489 -34.47 0.32 22.25
N ASP A 490 -35.66 -0.26 22.37
CA ASP A 490 -36.82 0.38 23.02
C ASP A 490 -36.98 -0.14 24.45
N ASN A 491 -36.67 0.69 25.43
CA ASN A 491 -36.81 0.38 26.85
C ASN A 491 -38.26 0.13 27.29
N GLU A 492 -39.22 0.80 26.66
CA GLU A 492 -40.65 0.57 26.94
C GLU A 492 -41.07 -0.85 26.53
N TRP A 493 -40.63 -1.28 25.32
CA TRP A 493 -40.84 -2.65 24.85
C TRP A 493 -40.22 -3.65 25.81
N ILE A 494 -38.96 -3.42 26.26
CA ILE A 494 -38.25 -4.33 27.17
C ILE A 494 -39.06 -4.49 28.49
N GLN A 495 -39.55 -3.38 29.05
CA GLN A 495 -40.37 -3.40 30.30
C GLN A 495 -41.68 -4.14 30.12
N GLN A 496 -42.39 -3.88 29.00
CA GLN A 496 -43.66 -4.57 28.65
C GLN A 496 -43.44 -6.06 28.51
N PHE A 497 -42.42 -6.46 27.75
CA PHE A 497 -42.10 -7.87 27.52
C PHE A 497 -41.74 -8.56 28.86
N THR A 498 -40.88 -7.94 29.68
CA THR A 498 -40.49 -8.47 30.98
C THR A 498 -41.72 -8.74 31.83
N LYS A 499 -42.61 -7.76 31.95
CA LYS A 499 -43.83 -7.85 32.76
C LYS A 499 -44.73 -8.98 32.32
N LYS A 500 -44.99 -9.07 30.99
CA LYS A 500 -45.91 -10.08 30.42
C LYS A 500 -45.27 -11.50 30.46
N ALA A 501 -43.99 -11.60 30.13
CA ALA A 501 -43.29 -12.90 30.17
C ALA A 501 -43.10 -13.43 31.59
N THR A 502 -42.94 -12.53 32.60
CA THR A 502 -42.93 -12.92 34.03
C THR A 502 -44.29 -13.47 34.45
N ALA A 503 -45.38 -12.82 34.04
CA ALA A 503 -46.71 -13.33 34.32
C ALA A 503 -46.95 -14.70 33.69
N LEU A 504 -46.56 -14.88 32.43
CA LEU A 504 -46.63 -16.17 31.74
C LEU A 504 -45.79 -17.25 32.49
N ALA A 505 -44.55 -16.94 32.86
CA ALA A 505 -43.67 -17.90 33.57
C ALA A 505 -44.21 -18.35 34.91
N ASN A 506 -45.04 -17.53 35.55
CA ASN A 506 -45.65 -17.81 36.86
C ASN A 506 -47.06 -18.41 36.75
N ASP A 507 -47.57 -18.65 35.56
CA ASP A 507 -48.91 -19.18 35.36
C ASP A 507 -49.07 -20.59 36.02
N PRO A 508 -50.16 -20.86 36.74
CA PRO A 508 -50.42 -22.12 37.40
C PRO A 508 -50.39 -23.34 36.46
N ILE A 509 -50.86 -23.20 35.21
CA ILE A 509 -50.92 -24.31 34.23
C ILE A 509 -49.49 -24.75 33.86
N LEU A 510 -48.55 -23.80 33.71
CA LEU A 510 -47.14 -24.11 33.42
C LEU A 510 -46.46 -24.80 34.61
N LYS A 511 -46.75 -24.35 35.82
CA LYS A 511 -46.22 -24.95 37.07
C LYS A 511 -46.75 -26.38 37.24
N GLU A 512 -48.03 -26.63 37.00
CA GLU A 512 -48.62 -27.97 37.02
C GLU A 512 -47.99 -28.92 35.96
N ALA A 513 -47.71 -28.35 34.80
CA ALA A 513 -47.06 -29.09 33.71
C ALA A 513 -45.54 -29.26 33.91
N LYS A 514 -44.99 -28.74 35.03
CA LYS A 514 -43.55 -28.77 35.37
C LYS A 514 -42.70 -28.04 34.29
N ILE A 515 -43.26 -26.97 33.70
CA ILE A 515 -42.58 -26.14 32.71
C ILE A 515 -42.02 -24.90 33.41
N TYR A 516 -40.68 -24.82 33.46
CA TYR A 516 -39.97 -23.74 34.11
C TYR A 516 -39.36 -22.80 33.03
N ILE A 517 -39.71 -21.55 33.14
CA ILE A 517 -39.30 -20.52 32.16
C ILE A 517 -38.49 -19.46 32.90
N GLU A 518 -37.29 -19.18 32.40
CA GLU A 518 -36.37 -18.15 32.89
C GLU A 518 -36.29 -17.02 31.92
N LEU A 519 -36.04 -15.82 32.44
CA LEU A 519 -35.98 -14.56 31.68
C LEU A 519 -34.59 -13.95 31.80
N VAL A 520 -33.92 -13.68 30.70
CA VAL A 520 -32.59 -13.07 30.66
C VAL A 520 -32.61 -11.88 29.70
N CYS A 521 -32.61 -10.68 30.25
CA CYS A 521 -32.50 -9.46 29.45
C CYS A 521 -31.02 -9.24 29.10
N VAL A 522 -30.71 -9.38 27.82
CA VAL A 522 -29.32 -9.23 27.33
C VAL A 522 -28.96 -7.72 27.29
N GLY A 523 -27.84 -7.37 27.91
CA GLY A 523 -27.41 -6.00 28.03
C GLY A 523 -27.76 -5.34 29.36
N LYS A 524 -28.41 -6.13 30.27
CA LYS A 524 -28.58 -5.69 31.67
C LYS A 524 -27.71 -6.58 32.56
N GLY A 525 -26.87 -5.96 33.36
CA GLY A 525 -26.07 -6.64 34.39
C GLY A 525 -26.92 -7.27 35.47
N SER A 526 -26.31 -8.06 36.37
CA SER A 526 -26.98 -8.77 37.45
C SER A 526 -27.73 -7.86 38.43
N LYS A 527 -27.39 -6.58 38.47
CA LYS A 527 -28.06 -5.56 39.31
C LYS A 527 -29.09 -4.72 38.54
N GLY A 528 -29.38 -5.05 37.27
CA GLY A 528 -30.32 -4.34 36.41
C GLY A 528 -29.76 -3.08 35.76
N GLU A 529 -28.45 -2.81 35.91
CA GLU A 529 -27.76 -1.69 35.26
C GLU A 529 -27.49 -2.04 33.78
N ASP A 530 -27.52 -1.03 32.92
CA ASP A 530 -27.21 -1.24 31.52
C ASP A 530 -25.72 -1.58 31.31
N ASP A 531 -25.45 -2.67 30.66
CA ASP A 531 -24.10 -3.14 30.31
C ASP A 531 -23.96 -3.27 28.80
N HIS A 532 -23.53 -2.20 28.18
CA HIS A 532 -23.30 -2.16 26.73
C HIS A 532 -22.20 -3.13 26.29
N GLY A 533 -21.26 -3.48 27.18
CA GLY A 533 -20.23 -4.47 26.90
C GLY A 533 -20.81 -5.87 26.68
N ILE A 534 -21.76 -6.29 27.52
CA ILE A 534 -22.46 -7.57 27.39
C ILE A 534 -23.24 -7.62 26.07
N LEU A 535 -24.00 -6.56 25.77
CA LEU A 535 -24.79 -6.49 24.54
C LEU A 535 -23.89 -6.52 23.30
N GLY A 536 -22.77 -5.79 23.35
CA GLY A 536 -21.77 -5.77 22.27
C GLY A 536 -21.18 -7.17 22.02
N ARG A 537 -20.73 -7.86 23.07
CA ARG A 537 -20.19 -9.22 22.97
C ARG A 537 -21.23 -10.21 22.40
N PHE A 538 -22.46 -10.12 22.88
CA PHE A 538 -23.56 -10.97 22.37
C PHE A 538 -23.71 -10.79 20.84
N TRP A 539 -23.86 -9.56 20.39
CA TRP A 539 -24.05 -9.30 18.94
C TRP A 539 -22.84 -9.70 18.11
N THR A 540 -21.63 -9.43 18.58
CA THR A 540 -20.41 -9.84 17.89
C THR A 540 -20.34 -11.38 17.80
N GLY A 541 -20.75 -12.09 18.84
CA GLY A 541 -20.85 -13.54 18.84
C GLY A 541 -21.87 -14.07 17.83
N ILE A 542 -23.08 -13.49 17.83
CA ILE A 542 -24.17 -13.87 16.89
C ILE A 542 -23.74 -13.57 15.43
N GLU A 543 -23.13 -12.43 15.17
CA GLU A 543 -22.60 -12.07 13.84
C GLU A 543 -21.51 -13.07 13.42
N SER A 544 -20.61 -13.41 14.33
CA SER A 544 -19.56 -14.41 14.03
C SER A 544 -20.17 -15.77 13.70
N LEU A 545 -21.17 -16.21 14.46
CA LEU A 545 -21.87 -17.47 14.18
C LEU A 545 -22.61 -17.41 12.83
N PHE A 546 -23.26 -16.29 12.51
CA PHE A 546 -23.89 -16.08 11.21
C PHE A 546 -22.86 -16.26 10.08
N LEU A 547 -21.67 -15.65 10.23
CA LEU A 547 -20.62 -15.71 9.21
C LEU A 547 -20.10 -17.13 8.98
N THR A 548 -20.00 -17.95 10.02
CA THR A 548 -19.59 -19.35 9.87
C THR A 548 -20.66 -20.22 9.19
N LYS A 549 -21.94 -19.75 9.14
CA LYS A 549 -23.07 -20.51 8.59
C LYS A 549 -23.61 -19.95 7.28
N VAL A 550 -23.24 -18.75 6.87
CA VAL A 550 -23.85 -18.02 5.74
C VAL A 550 -23.78 -18.77 4.39
N HIS A 551 -22.77 -19.60 4.21
CA HIS A 551 -22.57 -20.37 2.97
C HIS A 551 -23.36 -21.66 2.90
N LYS A 552 -24.14 -22.00 3.95
CA LYS A 552 -24.96 -23.24 4.00
C LYS A 552 -26.46 -22.87 3.83
N HIS A 553 -26.95 -22.96 2.61
CA HIS A 553 -28.30 -22.52 2.25
C HIS A 553 -29.47 -23.29 2.91
N VAL A 554 -29.22 -24.40 3.60
CA VAL A 554 -30.29 -25.31 4.06
C VAL A 554 -30.22 -25.64 5.56
N ASP A 555 -29.47 -24.89 6.34
CA ASP A 555 -29.38 -25.12 7.79
C ASP A 555 -30.52 -24.35 8.52
N PRO A 556 -31.49 -25.09 9.17
CA PRO A 556 -32.57 -24.42 9.92
C PRO A 556 -32.07 -23.49 11.02
N ILE A 557 -30.96 -23.84 11.69
CA ILE A 557 -30.36 -22.99 12.72
C ILE A 557 -29.75 -21.73 12.07
N GLY A 558 -29.10 -21.86 10.92
CA GLY A 558 -28.60 -20.74 10.15
C GLY A 558 -29.70 -19.72 9.80
N GLN A 559 -30.89 -20.22 9.44
CA GLN A 559 -32.06 -19.36 9.19
C GLN A 559 -32.51 -18.60 10.45
N GLU A 560 -32.53 -19.28 11.61
CA GLU A 560 -32.89 -18.65 12.89
C GLU A 560 -31.85 -17.60 13.32
N ILE A 561 -30.55 -17.86 13.10
CA ILE A 561 -29.48 -16.89 13.33
C ILE A 561 -29.63 -15.69 12.39
N GLN A 562 -29.92 -15.93 11.10
CA GLN A 562 -30.17 -14.87 10.13
C GLN A 562 -31.32 -13.96 10.57
N LYS A 563 -32.43 -14.55 11.07
CA LYS A 563 -33.56 -13.80 11.66
C LYS A 563 -33.07 -12.93 12.81
N LEU A 564 -32.30 -13.50 13.73
CA LEU A 564 -31.81 -12.77 14.90
C LEU A 564 -30.95 -11.57 14.49
N VAL A 565 -30.02 -11.77 13.53
CA VAL A 565 -29.18 -10.67 13.01
C VAL A 565 -30.04 -9.55 12.41
N SER A 566 -31.13 -9.92 11.69
CA SER A 566 -32.03 -8.93 11.09
C SER A 566 -32.78 -8.11 12.14
N TYR A 567 -32.92 -8.62 13.37
CA TYR A 567 -33.60 -7.92 14.46
C TYR A 567 -32.67 -7.05 15.33
N LYS A 568 -31.38 -7.03 15.07
CA LYS A 568 -30.37 -6.30 15.86
C LYS A 568 -30.75 -4.83 16.08
N ASN A 569 -31.33 -4.19 15.07
CA ASN A 569 -31.64 -2.77 15.07
C ASN A 569 -33.13 -2.47 15.35
N GLU A 570 -33.91 -3.50 15.61
CA GLU A 570 -35.35 -3.34 15.88
C GLU A 570 -35.63 -2.88 17.32
N SER A 571 -36.88 -2.46 17.56
CA SER A 571 -37.33 -2.04 18.89
C SER A 571 -37.16 -3.15 19.94
N GLY A 572 -37.38 -4.42 19.55
CA GLY A 572 -37.20 -5.57 20.42
C GLY A 572 -36.99 -6.87 19.66
N TRP A 573 -36.35 -7.83 20.31
CA TRP A 573 -36.13 -9.19 19.78
C TRP A 573 -36.16 -10.21 20.93
N VAL A 574 -36.47 -11.45 20.59
CA VAL A 574 -36.54 -12.55 21.54
C VAL A 574 -35.88 -13.80 20.93
N LEU A 575 -35.11 -14.50 21.76
CA LEU A 575 -34.53 -15.81 21.46
C LEU A 575 -35.04 -16.80 22.51
N LEU A 576 -35.88 -17.74 22.11
CA LEU A 576 -36.39 -18.79 23.00
C LEU A 576 -35.57 -20.06 22.84
N THR A 577 -35.01 -20.56 23.93
CA THR A 577 -34.28 -21.83 23.96
C THR A 577 -34.91 -22.80 24.97
N LYS A 578 -34.60 -24.09 24.83
CA LYS A 578 -34.83 -25.11 25.84
C LYS A 578 -33.47 -25.76 26.12
N GLY A 579 -32.92 -25.52 27.31
CA GLY A 579 -31.53 -25.86 27.55
C GLY A 579 -30.63 -25.20 26.48
N SER A 580 -29.82 -25.99 25.79
CA SER A 580 -28.95 -25.59 24.71
C SER A 580 -29.62 -25.50 23.33
N THR A 581 -30.86 -25.97 23.20
CA THR A 581 -31.55 -26.05 21.89
C THR A 581 -32.31 -24.75 21.58
N LEU A 582 -32.02 -24.15 20.42
CA LEU A 582 -32.77 -23.00 19.91
C LEU A 582 -34.13 -23.44 19.40
N LEU A 583 -35.18 -22.79 19.86
CA LEU A 583 -36.58 -23.10 19.49
C LEU A 583 -37.18 -22.09 18.53
N VAL A 584 -37.08 -20.78 18.86
CA VAL A 584 -37.68 -19.70 18.09
C VAL A 584 -36.83 -18.42 18.22
N THR A 585 -36.60 -17.78 17.10
CA THR A 585 -36.12 -16.39 17.04
C THR A 585 -37.31 -15.50 16.69
N GLY A 586 -37.65 -14.56 17.58
CA GLY A 586 -38.86 -13.75 17.46
C GLY A 586 -38.58 -12.27 17.33
N HIS A 587 -39.26 -11.61 16.37
CA HIS A 587 -39.33 -10.16 16.28
C HIS A 587 -40.09 -9.61 17.49
N GLY A 588 -39.63 -8.52 18.06
CA GLY A 588 -40.14 -7.99 19.34
C GLY A 588 -41.66 -7.81 19.38
N ILE A 589 -42.25 -7.15 18.37
CA ILE A 589 -43.70 -6.90 18.32
C ILE A 589 -44.48 -8.24 18.32
N SER A 590 -44.09 -9.18 17.45
CA SER A 590 -44.75 -10.47 17.34
C SER A 590 -44.60 -11.32 18.60
N ALA A 591 -43.39 -11.33 19.19
CA ALA A 591 -43.13 -12.08 20.40
C ALA A 591 -43.90 -11.53 21.62
N LEU A 592 -43.95 -10.19 21.75
CA LEU A 592 -44.76 -9.54 22.80
C LEU A 592 -46.23 -9.93 22.65
N LYS A 593 -46.75 -9.90 21.42
CA LYS A 593 -48.15 -10.27 21.15
C LYS A 593 -48.47 -11.72 21.54
N VAL A 594 -47.54 -12.66 21.25
CA VAL A 594 -47.73 -14.07 21.63
C VAL A 594 -47.78 -14.23 23.16
N VAL A 595 -46.95 -13.52 23.88
CA VAL A 595 -46.92 -13.56 25.35
C VAL A 595 -48.14 -12.89 25.94
N GLU A 596 -48.61 -11.76 25.37
CA GLU A 596 -49.83 -11.09 25.77
C GLU A 596 -51.09 -11.96 25.60
N ASP A 597 -51.14 -12.65 24.49
CA ASP A 597 -52.28 -13.52 24.14
C ASP A 597 -52.19 -14.93 24.76
N PHE A 598 -51.35 -15.14 25.79
CA PHE A 598 -51.17 -16.43 26.44
C PHE A 598 -52.50 -17.10 26.83
N GLU A 599 -53.44 -16.34 27.33
CA GLU A 599 -54.78 -16.86 27.68
C GLU A 599 -55.49 -17.58 26.53
N LYS A 600 -55.22 -17.19 25.28
CA LYS A 600 -55.83 -17.79 24.08
C LYS A 600 -55.29 -19.19 23.71
N TRP A 601 -54.10 -19.53 24.24
CA TRP A 601 -53.45 -20.77 23.86
C TRP A 601 -52.94 -21.61 25.05
N ARG A 602 -53.06 -21.12 26.27
CA ARG A 602 -52.52 -21.76 27.50
C ARG A 602 -53.12 -23.15 27.76
N GLU A 603 -54.44 -23.36 27.48
CA GLU A 603 -55.10 -24.62 27.75
C GLU A 603 -54.58 -25.76 26.91
N HIS A 604 -54.04 -25.49 25.74
CA HIS A 604 -53.45 -26.50 24.85
C HIS A 604 -52.04 -26.94 25.31
N VAL A 605 -51.43 -26.20 26.25
CA VAL A 605 -50.07 -26.48 26.70
C VAL A 605 -49.99 -27.84 27.44
N LYS A 606 -51.01 -28.21 28.20
CA LYS A 606 -51.04 -29.50 28.90
C LYS A 606 -51.06 -30.72 27.92
N GLU A 607 -51.72 -30.56 26.78
CA GLU A 607 -51.89 -31.58 25.78
C GLU A 607 -50.71 -31.64 24.80
N LYS A 608 -50.31 -30.47 24.26
CA LYS A 608 -49.40 -30.37 23.11
C LYS A 608 -47.97 -29.90 23.49
N GLY A 609 -47.80 -29.50 24.73
CA GLY A 609 -46.54 -28.95 25.20
C GLY A 609 -46.33 -27.48 24.87
N PHE A 610 -45.53 -26.77 25.68
CA PHE A 610 -45.26 -25.35 25.57
C PHE A 610 -44.62 -24.96 24.23
N GLU A 611 -43.64 -25.74 23.84
CA GLU A 611 -42.88 -25.48 22.61
C GLU A 611 -43.78 -25.44 21.37
N TYR A 612 -44.61 -26.50 21.23
CA TYR A 612 -45.52 -26.60 20.10
C TYR A 612 -46.53 -25.44 20.09
N CYS A 613 -47.16 -25.18 21.23
CA CYS A 613 -48.16 -24.13 21.35
C CYS A 613 -47.57 -22.73 21.06
N PHE A 614 -46.39 -22.45 21.59
CA PHE A 614 -45.72 -21.17 21.34
C PHE A 614 -45.37 -21.00 19.83
N LYS A 615 -44.76 -22.02 19.22
CA LYS A 615 -44.41 -22.02 17.81
C LYS A 615 -45.62 -21.83 16.89
N ALA A 616 -46.71 -22.59 17.17
CA ALA A 616 -47.91 -22.52 16.38
C ALA A 616 -48.62 -21.17 16.48
N TYR A 617 -48.69 -20.60 17.69
CA TYR A 617 -49.29 -19.27 17.87
C TYR A 617 -48.41 -18.16 17.30
N TYR A 618 -47.11 -18.27 17.47
CA TYR A 618 -46.15 -17.32 16.86
C TYR A 618 -46.27 -17.30 15.33
N GLY A 619 -46.39 -18.47 14.71
CA GLY A 619 -46.65 -18.59 13.27
C GLY A 619 -47.90 -17.88 12.81
N LYS A 620 -49.01 -17.99 13.57
CA LYS A 620 -50.28 -17.29 13.29
C LYS A 620 -50.12 -15.74 13.35
N VAL A 621 -49.38 -15.27 14.37
CA VAL A 621 -49.14 -13.83 14.56
C VAL A 621 -48.33 -13.25 13.39
N ILE A 622 -47.32 -13.97 12.92
CA ILE A 622 -46.48 -13.54 11.78
C ILE A 622 -47.32 -13.46 10.48
N GLN A 623 -48.18 -14.45 10.22
CA GLN A 623 -48.98 -14.48 9.01
C GLN A 623 -49.99 -13.33 8.89
N ALA A 624 -50.32 -12.69 10.03
CA ALA A 624 -51.29 -11.57 10.08
C ALA A 624 -50.73 -10.22 9.57
N GLY A 625 -49.49 -10.17 9.07
CA GLY A 625 -48.98 -9.02 8.33
C GLY A 625 -47.88 -8.22 9.04
N ARG A 626 -46.67 -8.59 8.75
CA ARG A 626 -45.46 -7.89 9.19
C ARG A 626 -44.61 -7.50 7.97
N PRO A 627 -44.00 -6.32 7.94
CA PRO A 627 -43.07 -6.00 6.87
C PRO A 627 -41.83 -6.91 6.94
N CYS A 628 -41.31 -7.27 5.78
CA CYS A 628 -40.14 -8.14 5.68
C CYS A 628 -38.89 -7.45 6.27
N CYS A 629 -37.97 -8.26 6.72
CA CYS A 629 -36.76 -7.82 7.44
C CYS A 629 -35.71 -7.17 6.55
N ARG A 630 -34.88 -6.34 7.16
CA ARG A 630 -33.63 -5.81 6.60
C ARG A 630 -32.48 -6.58 7.23
N LEU A 631 -31.53 -7.02 6.40
CA LEU A 631 -30.34 -7.71 6.88
C LEU A 631 -29.09 -6.86 6.59
N ASP A 632 -28.40 -6.45 7.63
CA ASP A 632 -27.12 -5.75 7.53
C ASP A 632 -26.00 -6.76 7.73
N ILE A 633 -25.25 -7.06 6.65
CA ILE A 633 -24.13 -8.00 6.69
C ILE A 633 -22.87 -7.25 7.09
N PRO A 634 -22.13 -7.70 8.13
CA PRO A 634 -20.87 -7.07 8.50
C PRO A 634 -19.85 -7.12 7.34
N GLY A 635 -19.16 -6.01 7.10
CA GLY A 635 -18.19 -5.87 6.01
C GLY A 635 -16.99 -6.81 6.11
N SER A 636 -16.74 -7.41 7.26
CA SER A 636 -15.65 -8.38 7.49
C SER A 636 -15.91 -9.77 6.90
N THR A 637 -17.03 -9.99 6.23
CA THR A 637 -17.35 -11.28 5.60
C THR A 637 -16.48 -11.59 4.37
N GLY A 638 -15.90 -10.55 3.76
CA GLY A 638 -15.15 -10.67 2.52
C GLY A 638 -16.02 -10.84 1.28
N LYS A 639 -16.98 -11.76 1.27
CA LYS A 639 -17.86 -11.99 0.13
C LYS A 639 -19.32 -11.85 0.51
N VAL A 640 -19.99 -10.91 -0.10
CA VAL A 640 -21.44 -10.77 0.00
C VAL A 640 -22.07 -11.90 -0.87
N PRO A 641 -23.02 -12.68 -0.34
CA PRO A 641 -23.69 -13.68 -1.15
C PRO A 641 -24.37 -13.05 -2.39
N GLU A 642 -24.24 -13.71 -3.53
CA GLU A 642 -24.83 -13.23 -4.79
C GLU A 642 -26.36 -13.08 -4.70
N SER A 643 -26.99 -13.90 -3.88
CA SER A 643 -28.43 -13.85 -3.62
C SER A 643 -28.73 -14.29 -2.20
N MET A 644 -29.74 -13.70 -1.60
CA MET A 644 -30.26 -14.09 -0.29
C MET A 644 -31.79 -14.15 -0.35
N LYS A 645 -32.37 -15.05 0.46
CA LYS A 645 -33.80 -15.11 0.64
C LYS A 645 -34.18 -14.50 1.99
N CYS A 646 -35.28 -13.78 2.02
CA CYS A 646 -35.85 -13.25 3.26
C CYS A 646 -36.19 -14.44 4.20
N PRO A 647 -35.71 -14.46 5.45
CA PRO A 647 -35.99 -15.56 6.37
C PRO A 647 -37.46 -15.64 6.79
N ASP A 648 -38.24 -14.58 6.58
CA ASP A 648 -39.65 -14.56 6.95
C ASP A 648 -40.57 -14.96 5.79
N CYS A 649 -40.38 -14.39 4.59
CA CYS A 649 -41.29 -14.61 3.44
C CYS A 649 -40.69 -15.44 2.30
N HIS A 650 -39.40 -15.80 2.39
CA HIS A 650 -38.64 -16.62 1.44
C HIS A 650 -38.47 -16.03 0.03
N ARG A 651 -38.88 -14.77 -0.21
CA ARG A 651 -38.60 -14.05 -1.46
C ARG A 651 -37.14 -13.65 -1.55
N SER A 652 -36.66 -13.51 -2.77
CA SER A 652 -35.31 -12.99 -3.00
C SER A 652 -35.20 -11.56 -2.46
N MET A 653 -34.13 -11.28 -1.74
CA MET A 653 -33.82 -9.97 -1.18
C MET A 653 -33.06 -9.14 -2.20
N GLU A 654 -33.36 -7.86 -2.26
CA GLU A 654 -32.59 -6.89 -3.05
C GLU A 654 -31.34 -6.46 -2.28
N THR A 655 -30.22 -6.34 -3.00
CA THR A 655 -28.97 -5.82 -2.42
C THR A 655 -28.89 -4.31 -2.70
N PHE A 656 -28.63 -3.53 -1.67
CA PHE A 656 -28.33 -2.12 -1.82
C PHE A 656 -27.15 -1.75 -0.93
N ILE A 657 -26.39 -0.75 -1.36
CA ILE A 657 -25.17 -0.32 -0.68
C ILE A 657 -25.48 0.92 0.15
N SER A 658 -25.14 0.87 1.44
CA SER A 658 -25.20 2.03 2.33
C SER A 658 -23.83 2.24 2.98
N TYR A 659 -23.49 3.50 3.20
CA TYR A 659 -22.24 3.87 3.89
C TYR A 659 -22.57 4.30 5.31
N LYS A 660 -21.87 3.72 6.29
CA LYS A 660 -22.01 4.04 7.71
C LYS A 660 -20.68 4.57 8.24
N CYS A 661 -20.72 5.68 8.97
CA CYS A 661 -19.52 6.18 9.65
C CYS A 661 -19.09 5.21 10.76
N CYS A 662 -17.83 4.86 10.82
CA CYS A 662 -17.29 3.91 11.80
C CYS A 662 -17.34 4.42 13.25
N HIS A 663 -17.55 5.72 13.46
CA HIS A 663 -17.59 6.34 14.78
C HIS A 663 -18.99 6.33 15.45
N ILE A 664 -20.02 5.82 14.79
CA ILE A 664 -21.42 5.91 15.28
C ILE A 664 -21.77 4.84 16.33
N ASP A 665 -20.92 3.87 16.58
CA ASP A 665 -21.20 2.83 17.60
C ASP A 665 -20.76 3.21 19.03
N GLY A 666 -20.44 4.48 19.28
CA GLY A 666 -20.17 5.00 20.63
C GLY A 666 -21.44 5.51 21.33
N PRO A 667 -21.46 5.63 22.67
CA PRO A 667 -22.67 5.89 23.46
C PRO A 667 -23.23 7.32 23.37
N THR A 668 -22.76 8.16 22.47
CA THR A 668 -23.23 9.56 22.35
C THR A 668 -23.38 10.01 20.90
N ALA A 669 -24.36 9.53 20.20
CA ALA A 669 -24.78 10.17 18.96
C ALA A 669 -26.29 10.46 19.03
N HIS A 670 -26.65 11.56 19.66
CA HIS A 670 -27.95 12.16 19.51
C HIS A 670 -27.94 12.98 18.20
N HIS A 671 -28.62 12.52 17.17
CA HIS A 671 -29.21 13.29 16.10
C HIS A 671 -30.53 12.67 15.71
#